data_541f2a806f630f7b8c00aaa008bc4da8
#
_entry.id   541f2a806f630f7b8c00aaa008bc4da8
#
_cell.length_a   1.000
_cell.length_b   1.000
_cell.length_c   1.000
_cell.angle_alpha   90.00
_cell.angle_beta   90.00
_cell.angle_gamma   90.00
#
_symmetry.space_group_name_H-M   'P 1'
#
loop_
_entity.id
_entity.type
_entity.pdbx_description
1 polymer ?
#
loop_
_entity_poly.entity_id
_entity_poly.type
_entity_poly.pdbx_seq_one_letter_code
_entity_poly.pdbx_strand_id
1 'polypeptide(L)'
;MSNPLLTPTDLPAFSKIEPQYIESAIKQLIQENRETVERVVNQPHFTWENFILPLTEAGDRLSKVWSPISHLNSVKNSPELREAYQACLPLLAEYSTWVGQHQGLYEAYLQLKNSPEFAGYTQAQKKAIENSLRDFKLSGISLPAEKQKRYGEIAARLSELNSQFSNNVLDATMGWEKIVEDVNLLKGLPESALEAAKQSAESKGVTGYRFTLEYPSYIPVMTYCENRELREEMYRAFATRASDQGPNAGKWDNSAIMQEILSLRVELAKLLDFNTYTELSLATKMAENPQQVLDFLENLATRSKAQGERELQELKDFCKTHYNLTALELWDLSFYSEKQKQHLYAINDEELRPYFPEDRVLSGLFELIKRIFNIRAVERHGVETWHKDVRFFDLLDEKDDVRGSFYLDLYAREHKRGGAWMDDCIGRRKTINGSLQKPVAYLTCNFNRPLGDQPALFTHDEVTTLFHEFGHGLHHMLTQIDVADVAGINGVPWDAVELPSQFMENWCWEEEALQFISGHYQTGEPLPKEKLSQLLKAKNFQAAMFVLRQLEFALFDFRLHHTFDPSKQNQVLAMLHEVKSQVAVIPGAEWGRMPHSFSHIFAGGYAAGYYSYLWAEVLSADAYSRFEEEGIFNPQTGQSFLDEILTKGGSEEPMTLFKNFRGREPQLDALLRHKGIAS
;
A
#
# COMPACT_ATOMS: atom_id res chain seq x y z
N MET A 1 29.85 25.26 5.22
CA MET A 1 29.87 23.79 5.36
C MET A 1 29.05 23.18 4.25
N SER A 2 29.55 22.07 3.64
CA SER A 2 28.81 21.36 2.61
C SER A 2 27.61 20.64 3.22
N ASN A 3 26.48 20.57 2.48
CA ASN A 3 25.28 19.87 2.91
C ASN A 3 25.54 18.35 2.92
N PRO A 4 25.40 17.67 4.08
CA PRO A 4 25.72 16.25 4.17
C PRO A 4 24.80 15.35 3.32
N LEU A 5 23.59 15.83 2.97
CA LEU A 5 22.65 15.09 2.13
C LEU A 5 23.12 14.97 0.68
N LEU A 6 24.04 15.82 0.26
CA LEU A 6 24.56 15.83 -1.10
C LEU A 6 25.76 14.90 -1.31
N THR A 7 26.30 14.32 -0.22
CA THR A 7 27.40 13.36 -0.31
C THR A 7 26.83 11.99 -0.69
N PRO A 8 27.26 11.40 -1.82
CA PRO A 8 26.75 10.08 -2.24
C PRO A 8 27.12 8.99 -1.23
N THR A 9 26.19 8.08 -0.97
CA THR A 9 26.36 6.89 -0.13
C THR A 9 25.71 5.70 -0.82
N ASP A 10 26.16 4.49 -0.52
CA ASP A 10 25.55 3.28 -1.10
C ASP A 10 24.11 3.08 -0.58
N LEU A 11 23.94 3.30 0.73
CA LEU A 11 22.62 3.28 1.38
C LEU A 11 22.40 4.62 2.08
N PRO A 12 21.13 5.02 2.30
CA PRO A 12 20.86 6.30 2.95
C PRO A 12 21.51 6.43 4.33
N ALA A 13 22.12 7.57 4.58
CA ALA A 13 22.72 7.92 5.88
C ALA A 13 21.66 8.61 6.73
N PHE A 14 20.74 7.84 7.31
CA PHE A 14 19.57 8.38 8.03
C PHE A 14 19.93 9.33 9.16
N SER A 15 21.02 9.09 9.89
CA SER A 15 21.48 9.97 10.99
C SER A 15 21.86 11.37 10.51
N LYS A 16 22.19 11.53 9.24
CA LYS A 16 22.57 12.81 8.65
C LYS A 16 21.40 13.58 8.07
N ILE A 17 20.21 12.96 8.03
CA ILE A 17 19.00 13.61 7.54
C ILE A 17 18.39 14.42 8.68
N GLU A 18 18.83 15.68 8.77
CA GLU A 18 18.33 16.63 9.74
C GLU A 18 17.51 17.71 9.02
N PRO A 19 16.41 18.18 9.60
CA PRO A 19 15.49 19.11 8.92
C PRO A 19 16.15 20.34 8.30
N GLN A 20 17.17 20.90 8.95
CA GLN A 20 17.85 22.10 8.46
C GLN A 20 18.59 21.93 7.13
N TYR A 21 18.90 20.69 6.73
CA TYR A 21 19.64 20.41 5.50
C TYR A 21 18.73 20.10 4.31
N ILE A 22 17.45 19.84 4.54
CA ILE A 22 16.56 19.25 3.55
C ILE A 22 16.24 20.23 2.39
N GLU A 23 15.73 21.41 2.71
CA GLU A 23 15.29 22.36 1.69
C GLU A 23 16.42 22.79 0.78
N SER A 24 17.60 23.11 1.33
CA SER A 24 18.74 23.53 0.53
C SER A 24 19.29 22.42 -0.37
N ALA A 25 19.28 21.16 0.12
CA ALA A 25 19.71 20.03 -0.69
C ALA A 25 18.77 19.81 -1.88
N ILE A 26 17.47 19.85 -1.66
CA ILE A 26 16.47 19.68 -2.72
C ILE A 26 16.56 20.81 -3.75
N LYS A 27 16.69 22.06 -3.30
CA LYS A 27 16.87 23.22 -4.20
C LYS A 27 18.10 23.04 -5.09
N GLN A 28 19.22 22.61 -4.51
CA GLN A 28 20.46 22.42 -5.27
C GLN A 28 20.32 21.29 -6.29
N LEU A 29 19.75 20.17 -5.90
CA LEU A 29 19.57 19.02 -6.79
C LEU A 29 18.62 19.36 -7.96
N ILE A 30 17.54 20.08 -7.68
CA ILE A 30 16.62 20.54 -8.71
C ILE A 30 17.36 21.46 -9.70
N GLN A 31 18.18 22.40 -9.21
CA GLN A 31 18.95 23.29 -10.06
C GLN A 31 19.95 22.53 -10.95
N GLU A 32 20.68 21.57 -10.36
CA GLU A 32 21.61 20.72 -11.12
C GLU A 32 20.87 19.90 -12.18
N ASN A 33 19.67 19.40 -11.86
CA ASN A 33 18.86 18.65 -12.80
C ASN A 33 18.36 19.51 -13.95
N ARG A 34 17.94 20.76 -13.66
CA ARG A 34 17.55 21.72 -14.71
C ARG A 34 18.73 21.99 -15.66
N GLU A 35 19.91 22.18 -15.13
CA GLU A 35 21.12 22.35 -15.92
C GLU A 35 21.43 21.15 -16.80
N THR A 36 21.26 19.94 -16.26
CA THR A 36 21.42 18.70 -17.03
C THR A 36 20.43 18.62 -18.17
N VAL A 37 19.16 18.94 -17.93
CA VAL A 37 18.11 18.96 -18.98
C VAL A 37 18.51 19.91 -20.11
N GLU A 38 18.87 21.14 -19.76
CA GLU A 38 19.26 22.17 -20.78
C GLU A 38 20.48 21.72 -21.57
N ARG A 39 21.43 21.05 -20.94
CA ARG A 39 22.62 20.54 -21.61
C ARG A 39 22.28 19.39 -22.57
N VAL A 40 21.48 18.41 -22.15
CA VAL A 40 21.21 17.21 -22.96
C VAL A 40 20.27 17.48 -24.14
N VAL A 41 19.39 18.50 -24.04
CA VAL A 41 18.51 18.87 -25.16
C VAL A 41 19.26 19.69 -26.21
N ASN A 42 20.42 20.25 -25.89
CA ASN A 42 21.19 21.11 -26.74
C ASN A 42 22.29 20.34 -27.50
N GLN A 43 21.94 19.19 -28.03
CA GLN A 43 22.83 18.34 -28.80
C GLN A 43 22.32 18.16 -30.24
N PRO A 44 23.23 17.97 -31.22
CA PRO A 44 22.82 17.82 -32.62
C PRO A 44 22.17 16.48 -32.95
N HIS A 45 22.44 15.45 -32.13
CA HIS A 45 21.93 14.10 -32.32
C HIS A 45 21.69 13.44 -30.95
N PHE A 46 20.56 12.74 -30.81
CA PHE A 46 20.18 12.13 -29.54
C PHE A 46 20.34 10.60 -29.62
N THR A 47 21.00 10.05 -28.59
CA THR A 47 21.14 8.60 -28.40
C THR A 47 20.68 8.25 -26.99
N TRP A 48 20.49 6.96 -26.73
CA TRP A 48 20.23 6.49 -25.37
C TRP A 48 21.34 6.94 -24.41
N GLU A 49 22.59 6.80 -24.83
CA GLU A 49 23.77 7.08 -24.00
C GLU A 49 23.98 8.56 -23.73
N ASN A 50 23.73 9.42 -24.70
CA ASN A 50 23.99 10.88 -24.53
C ASN A 50 22.79 11.65 -24.01
N PHE A 51 21.60 11.06 -24.04
CA PHE A 51 20.35 11.75 -23.70
C PHE A 51 19.65 11.09 -22.51
N ILE A 52 19.27 9.81 -22.62
CA ILE A 52 18.51 9.13 -21.57
C ILE A 52 19.38 8.88 -20.33
N LEU A 53 20.60 8.36 -20.47
CA LEU A 53 21.44 8.03 -19.32
C LEU A 53 21.78 9.24 -18.44
N PRO A 54 22.16 10.42 -18.98
CA PRO A 54 22.38 11.60 -18.13
C PRO A 54 21.12 12.04 -17.38
N LEU A 55 19.93 11.95 -17.99
CA LEU A 55 18.66 12.26 -17.35
C LEU A 55 18.34 11.28 -16.22
N THR A 56 18.60 10.00 -16.47
CA THR A 56 18.41 8.96 -15.46
C THR A 56 19.34 9.17 -14.25
N GLU A 57 20.59 9.52 -14.51
CA GLU A 57 21.58 9.82 -13.47
C GLU A 57 21.14 10.98 -12.58
N ALA A 58 20.66 12.06 -13.20
CA ALA A 58 20.16 13.24 -12.50
C ALA A 58 18.91 12.91 -11.67
N GLY A 59 17.97 12.18 -12.25
CA GLY A 59 16.76 11.74 -11.55
C GLY A 59 17.05 10.82 -10.37
N ASP A 60 18.00 9.92 -10.52
CA ASP A 60 18.39 9.00 -9.47
C ASP A 60 19.05 9.72 -8.27
N ARG A 61 19.89 10.72 -8.54
CA ARG A 61 20.50 11.54 -7.47
C ARG A 61 19.43 12.23 -6.62
N LEU A 62 18.45 12.83 -7.27
CA LEU A 62 17.33 13.47 -6.56
C LEU A 62 16.51 12.46 -5.77
N SER A 63 16.18 11.32 -6.39
CA SER A 63 15.42 10.24 -5.74
C SER A 63 16.13 9.68 -4.50
N LYS A 64 17.44 9.47 -4.58
CA LYS A 64 18.23 8.95 -3.46
C LYS A 64 18.25 9.87 -2.25
N VAL A 65 18.08 11.16 -2.46
CA VAL A 65 17.97 12.14 -1.36
C VAL A 65 16.53 12.25 -0.88
N TRP A 66 15.59 12.39 -1.81
CA TRP A 66 14.18 12.61 -1.45
C TRP A 66 13.49 11.37 -0.87
N SER A 67 13.76 10.18 -1.41
CA SER A 67 13.13 8.94 -0.93
C SER A 67 13.32 8.71 0.59
N PRO A 68 14.55 8.82 1.15
CA PRO A 68 14.73 8.66 2.59
C PRO A 68 14.02 9.76 3.41
N ILE A 69 14.00 10.99 2.92
CA ILE A 69 13.30 12.11 3.57
C ILE A 69 11.80 11.82 3.64
N SER A 70 11.22 11.44 2.52
CA SER A 70 9.81 11.08 2.42
C SER A 70 9.46 9.90 3.32
N HIS A 71 10.32 8.90 3.35
CA HIS A 71 10.15 7.73 4.21
C HIS A 71 10.14 8.13 5.69
N LEU A 72 11.12 8.92 6.13
CA LEU A 72 11.18 9.41 7.51
C LEU A 72 9.95 10.23 7.88
N ASN A 73 9.42 11.03 6.97
CA ASN A 73 8.19 11.78 7.21
C ASN A 73 7.01 10.86 7.52
N SER A 74 6.99 9.64 6.97
CA SER A 74 5.96 8.63 7.24
C SER A 74 6.21 7.80 8.49
N VAL A 75 7.46 7.47 8.79
CA VAL A 75 7.79 6.48 9.85
C VAL A 75 8.41 7.08 11.11
N LYS A 76 8.87 8.32 11.05
CA LYS A 76 9.50 9.04 12.16
C LYS A 76 9.16 10.54 12.08
N ASN A 77 7.87 10.84 12.01
CA ASN A 77 7.38 12.20 11.83
C ASN A 77 7.71 13.08 13.04
N SER A 78 8.01 14.34 12.77
CA SER A 78 8.18 15.38 13.79
C SER A 78 7.73 16.71 13.21
N PRO A 79 7.41 17.72 14.05
CA PRO A 79 7.04 19.05 13.54
C PRO A 79 8.11 19.66 12.64
N GLU A 80 9.37 19.55 13.02
CA GLU A 80 10.51 20.12 12.27
C GLU A 80 10.72 19.42 10.92
N LEU A 81 10.63 18.07 10.90
CA LEU A 81 10.74 17.30 9.67
C LEU A 81 9.55 17.58 8.75
N ARG A 82 8.35 17.65 9.31
CA ARG A 82 7.12 17.94 8.57
C ARG A 82 7.22 19.31 7.88
N GLU A 83 7.71 20.31 8.59
CA GLU A 83 7.89 21.67 8.04
C GLU A 83 8.87 21.66 6.86
N ALA A 84 10.02 21.01 7.03
CA ALA A 84 11.02 20.90 5.96
C ALA A 84 10.50 20.12 4.76
N TYR A 85 9.79 19.02 5.01
CA TYR A 85 9.16 18.21 3.97
C TYR A 85 8.12 19.02 3.19
N GLN A 86 7.23 19.74 3.88
CA GLN A 86 6.21 20.59 3.28
C GLN A 86 6.82 21.71 2.42
N ALA A 87 7.92 22.27 2.85
CA ALA A 87 8.62 23.31 2.10
C ALA A 87 9.15 22.80 0.76
N CYS A 88 9.47 21.52 0.65
CA CYS A 88 10.00 20.92 -0.57
C CYS A 88 8.92 20.50 -1.56
N LEU A 89 7.69 20.26 -1.12
CA LEU A 89 6.62 19.78 -1.99
C LEU A 89 6.34 20.71 -3.18
N PRO A 90 6.16 22.03 -2.98
CA PRO A 90 5.97 22.93 -4.13
C PRO A 90 7.19 22.96 -5.06
N LEU A 91 8.40 22.88 -4.52
CA LEU A 91 9.62 22.86 -5.32
C LEU A 91 9.68 21.64 -6.24
N LEU A 92 9.36 20.47 -5.70
CA LEU A 92 9.36 19.22 -6.45
C LEU A 92 8.22 19.17 -7.47
N ALA A 93 7.04 19.66 -7.10
CA ALA A 93 5.89 19.73 -8.00
C ALA A 93 6.17 20.68 -9.17
N GLU A 94 6.73 21.85 -8.91
CA GLU A 94 7.13 22.82 -9.93
C GLU A 94 8.18 22.23 -10.88
N TYR A 95 9.19 21.55 -10.33
CA TYR A 95 10.21 20.90 -11.14
C TYR A 95 9.63 19.80 -12.02
N SER A 96 8.78 18.94 -11.47
CA SER A 96 8.10 17.86 -12.21
C SER A 96 7.25 18.41 -13.35
N THR A 97 6.51 19.48 -13.10
CA THR A 97 5.71 20.17 -14.12
C THR A 97 6.61 20.77 -15.22
N TRP A 98 7.70 21.40 -14.82
CA TRP A 98 8.67 21.98 -15.76
C TRP A 98 9.25 20.91 -16.69
N VAL A 99 9.65 19.76 -16.15
CA VAL A 99 10.12 18.62 -16.95
C VAL A 99 9.03 18.13 -17.90
N GLY A 100 7.83 17.90 -17.38
CA GLY A 100 6.70 17.38 -18.16
C GLY A 100 6.20 18.32 -19.24
N GLN A 101 6.51 19.62 -19.15
CA GLN A 101 6.12 20.64 -20.11
C GLN A 101 7.33 21.20 -20.90
N HIS A 102 8.47 20.54 -20.79
CA HIS A 102 9.69 21.01 -21.46
C HIS A 102 9.67 20.58 -22.93
N GLN A 103 9.49 21.53 -23.83
CA GLN A 103 9.35 21.27 -25.26
C GLN A 103 10.59 20.60 -25.85
N GLY A 104 11.78 21.04 -25.46
CA GLY A 104 13.04 20.47 -25.94
C GLY A 104 13.20 19.00 -25.57
N LEU A 105 12.79 18.61 -24.36
CA LEU A 105 12.79 17.21 -23.95
C LEU A 105 11.82 16.37 -24.79
N TYR A 106 10.60 16.87 -24.95
CA TYR A 106 9.57 16.19 -25.72
C TYR A 106 10.02 15.93 -27.16
N GLU A 107 10.56 16.94 -27.80
CA GLU A 107 11.09 16.85 -29.17
C GLU A 107 12.24 15.83 -29.27
N ALA A 108 13.14 15.83 -28.28
CA ALA A 108 14.26 14.89 -28.25
C ALA A 108 13.77 13.44 -28.10
N TYR A 109 12.77 13.18 -27.25
CA TYR A 109 12.14 11.86 -27.14
C TYR A 109 11.47 11.44 -28.45
N LEU A 110 10.80 12.38 -29.13
CA LEU A 110 10.19 12.09 -30.45
C LEU A 110 11.26 11.72 -31.48
N GLN A 111 12.39 12.42 -31.49
CA GLN A 111 13.49 12.10 -32.40
C GLN A 111 14.06 10.71 -32.12
N LEU A 112 14.23 10.34 -30.84
CA LEU A 112 14.66 8.99 -30.47
C LEU A 112 13.69 7.93 -30.97
N LYS A 113 12.40 8.14 -30.76
CA LYS A 113 11.37 7.17 -31.18
C LYS A 113 11.34 7.00 -32.70
N ASN A 114 11.58 8.08 -33.45
CA ASN A 114 11.54 8.08 -34.90
C ASN A 114 12.90 7.77 -35.54
N SER A 115 13.95 7.52 -34.73
CA SER A 115 15.28 7.20 -35.23
C SER A 115 15.38 5.76 -35.71
N PRO A 116 16.31 5.45 -36.64
CA PRO A 116 16.55 4.06 -37.04
C PRO A 116 17.01 3.16 -35.89
N GLU A 117 17.71 3.70 -34.92
CA GLU A 117 18.23 2.99 -33.73
C GLU A 117 17.13 2.45 -32.84
N PHE A 118 15.94 3.07 -32.85
CA PHE A 118 14.82 2.67 -31.97
C PHE A 118 14.42 1.21 -32.21
N ALA A 119 14.44 0.74 -33.44
CA ALA A 119 14.10 -0.64 -33.76
C ALA A 119 15.04 -1.66 -33.10
N GLY A 120 16.28 -1.27 -32.82
CA GLY A 120 17.27 -2.11 -32.14
C GLY A 120 17.26 -2.00 -30.63
N TYR A 121 16.46 -1.12 -30.04
CA TYR A 121 16.35 -0.98 -28.60
C TYR A 121 15.64 -2.17 -27.97
N THR A 122 15.95 -2.46 -26.68
CA THR A 122 15.27 -3.51 -25.94
C THR A 122 13.80 -3.11 -25.70
N GLN A 123 12.97 -4.08 -25.37
CA GLN A 123 11.57 -3.82 -25.00
C GLN A 123 11.47 -2.81 -23.86
N ALA A 124 12.34 -2.92 -22.85
CA ALA A 124 12.38 -1.99 -21.73
C ALA A 124 12.71 -0.56 -22.15
N GLN A 125 13.70 -0.39 -23.03
CA GLN A 125 14.08 0.92 -23.56
C GLN A 125 12.94 1.54 -24.37
N LYS A 126 12.29 0.76 -25.23
CA LYS A 126 11.14 1.21 -26.02
C LYS A 126 9.99 1.63 -25.12
N LYS A 127 9.69 0.81 -24.11
CA LYS A 127 8.60 1.10 -23.16
C LYS A 127 8.87 2.39 -22.37
N ALA A 128 10.10 2.58 -21.92
CA ALA A 128 10.48 3.82 -21.20
C ALA A 128 10.28 5.07 -22.06
N ILE A 129 10.67 5.02 -23.33
CA ILE A 129 10.50 6.14 -24.28
C ILE A 129 9.01 6.38 -24.52
N GLU A 130 8.22 5.34 -24.78
CA GLU A 130 6.78 5.45 -25.02
C GLU A 130 6.03 5.99 -23.80
N ASN A 131 6.38 5.51 -22.61
CA ASN A 131 5.80 6.02 -21.36
C ASN A 131 6.12 7.50 -21.15
N SER A 132 7.37 7.92 -21.44
CA SER A 132 7.77 9.32 -21.31
C SER A 132 6.97 10.20 -22.27
N LEU A 133 6.78 9.78 -23.50
CA LEU A 133 5.98 10.51 -24.49
C LEU A 133 4.52 10.64 -24.05
N ARG A 134 3.94 9.57 -23.51
CA ARG A 134 2.60 9.61 -22.91
C ARG A 134 2.55 10.60 -21.76
N ASP A 135 3.53 10.57 -20.86
CA ASP A 135 3.56 11.40 -19.66
C ASP A 135 3.74 12.88 -20.00
N PHE A 136 4.47 13.24 -21.06
CA PHE A 136 4.51 14.61 -21.57
C PHE A 136 3.10 15.11 -21.92
N LYS A 137 2.32 14.30 -22.62
CA LYS A 137 0.94 14.66 -22.96
C LYS A 137 0.07 14.82 -21.72
N LEU A 138 0.21 13.92 -20.75
CA LEU A 138 -0.52 13.99 -19.48
C LEU A 138 -0.05 15.14 -18.59
N SER A 139 1.10 15.74 -18.87
CA SER A 139 1.61 16.93 -18.18
C SER A 139 1.25 18.22 -18.90
N GLY A 140 0.53 18.14 -20.02
CA GLY A 140 0.03 19.28 -20.73
C GLY A 140 0.98 19.87 -21.75
N ILE A 141 1.91 19.10 -22.32
CA ILE A 141 2.89 19.58 -23.30
C ILE A 141 2.23 20.22 -24.52
N SER A 142 1.07 19.73 -24.91
CA SER A 142 0.33 20.22 -26.08
C SER A 142 -0.63 21.37 -25.77
N LEU A 143 -0.70 21.82 -24.51
CA LEU A 143 -1.62 22.86 -24.10
C LEU A 143 -1.04 24.25 -24.39
N PRO A 144 -1.93 25.26 -24.59
CA PRO A 144 -1.50 26.67 -24.64
C PRO A 144 -0.84 27.08 -23.31
N ALA A 145 0.00 28.11 -23.36
CA ALA A 145 0.79 28.56 -22.20
C ALA A 145 -0.04 28.82 -20.94
N GLU A 146 -1.22 29.43 -21.07
CA GLU A 146 -2.10 29.74 -19.96
C GLU A 146 -2.60 28.46 -19.27
N LYS A 147 -2.95 27.45 -20.06
CA LYS A 147 -3.41 26.16 -19.55
C LYS A 147 -2.26 25.34 -18.95
N GLN A 148 -1.05 25.44 -19.53
CA GLN A 148 0.14 24.84 -18.95
C GLN A 148 0.44 25.42 -17.56
N LYS A 149 0.32 26.73 -17.41
CA LYS A 149 0.49 27.41 -16.12
C LYS A 149 -0.54 26.89 -15.11
N ARG A 150 -1.80 26.80 -15.53
CA ARG A 150 -2.87 26.31 -14.65
C ARG A 150 -2.63 24.85 -14.24
N TYR A 151 -2.16 24.01 -15.15
CA TYR A 151 -1.76 22.63 -14.81
C TYR A 151 -0.74 22.61 -13.68
N GLY A 152 0.30 23.43 -13.77
CA GLY A 152 1.35 23.53 -12.74
C GLY A 152 0.81 23.97 -11.40
N GLU A 153 -0.08 24.96 -11.39
CA GLU A 153 -0.74 25.42 -10.15
C GLU A 153 -1.57 24.32 -9.51
N ILE A 154 -2.31 23.56 -10.31
CA ILE A 154 -3.12 22.43 -9.83
C ILE A 154 -2.23 21.33 -9.26
N ALA A 155 -1.18 20.95 -9.98
CA ALA A 155 -0.25 19.90 -9.53
C ALA A 155 0.41 20.26 -8.20
N ALA A 156 0.87 21.50 -8.05
CA ALA A 156 1.47 21.98 -6.81
C ALA A 156 0.46 21.97 -5.66
N ARG A 157 -0.74 22.45 -5.91
CA ARG A 157 -1.79 22.50 -4.88
C ARG A 157 -2.25 21.11 -4.45
N LEU A 158 -2.41 20.19 -5.39
CA LEU A 158 -2.77 18.80 -5.07
C LEU A 158 -1.71 18.12 -4.20
N SER A 159 -0.44 18.32 -4.52
CA SER A 159 0.65 17.76 -3.71
C SER A 159 0.59 18.27 -2.26
N GLU A 160 0.39 19.57 -2.09
CA GLU A 160 0.24 20.20 -0.78
C GLU A 160 -0.99 19.66 -0.02
N LEU A 161 -2.13 19.60 -0.69
CA LEU A 161 -3.39 19.12 -0.09
C LEU A 161 -3.33 17.65 0.31
N ASN A 162 -2.72 16.80 -0.53
CA ASN A 162 -2.54 15.39 -0.22
C ASN A 162 -1.72 15.22 1.08
N SER A 163 -0.66 15.99 1.22
CA SER A 163 0.17 15.96 2.42
C SER A 163 -0.58 16.48 3.65
N GLN A 164 -1.35 17.56 3.51
CA GLN A 164 -2.18 18.09 4.60
C GLN A 164 -3.24 17.06 5.05
N PHE A 165 -3.85 16.37 4.08
CA PHE A 165 -4.81 15.30 4.38
C PHE A 165 -4.15 14.21 5.23
N SER A 166 -3.00 13.72 4.80
CA SER A 166 -2.25 12.67 5.50
C SER A 166 -1.84 13.11 6.91
N ASN A 167 -1.36 14.33 7.05
CA ASN A 167 -0.99 14.89 8.35
C ASN A 167 -2.18 14.96 9.30
N ASN A 168 -3.34 15.39 8.81
CA ASN A 168 -4.55 15.47 9.63
C ASN A 168 -4.99 14.07 10.11
N VAL A 169 -4.89 13.06 9.27
CA VAL A 169 -5.20 11.67 9.68
C VAL A 169 -4.24 11.19 10.75
N LEU A 170 -2.94 11.43 10.57
CA LEU A 170 -1.93 11.07 11.57
C LEU A 170 -2.20 11.76 12.91
N ASP A 171 -2.41 13.07 12.88
CA ASP A 171 -2.65 13.86 14.08
C ASP A 171 -3.95 13.46 14.78
N ALA A 172 -5.00 13.18 14.02
CA ALA A 172 -6.28 12.69 14.57
C ALA A 172 -6.12 11.32 15.24
N THR A 173 -5.31 10.46 14.65
CA THR A 173 -5.03 9.13 15.21
C THR A 173 -4.23 9.24 16.51
N MET A 174 -3.22 10.11 16.54
CA MET A 174 -2.36 10.31 17.72
C MET A 174 -3.02 11.20 18.78
N GLY A 175 -4.01 12.00 18.40
CA GLY A 175 -4.64 13.00 19.26
C GLY A 175 -5.73 12.48 20.18
N TRP A 176 -5.94 11.18 20.24
CA TRP A 176 -6.95 10.57 21.12
C TRP A 176 -6.32 9.48 21.97
N GLU A 177 -6.69 9.45 23.25
CA GLU A 177 -6.32 8.37 24.16
C GLU A 177 -7.42 8.15 25.20
N LYS A 178 -7.44 6.95 25.75
CA LYS A 178 -8.32 6.59 26.87
C LYS A 178 -7.47 5.87 27.92
N ILE A 179 -7.50 6.38 29.15
CA ILE A 179 -6.86 5.74 30.31
C ILE A 179 -7.94 5.01 31.09
N VAL A 180 -7.74 3.72 31.32
CA VAL A 180 -8.64 2.89 32.11
C VAL A 180 -7.84 2.36 33.30
N GLU A 181 -8.25 2.72 34.50
CA GLU A 181 -7.58 2.29 35.73
C GLU A 181 -8.13 0.97 36.26
N ASP A 182 -9.44 0.75 36.14
CA ASP A 182 -10.11 -0.44 36.62
C ASP A 182 -10.04 -1.57 35.59
N VAL A 183 -9.24 -2.60 35.88
CA VAL A 183 -9.05 -3.75 34.99
C VAL A 183 -10.36 -4.52 34.76
N ASN A 184 -11.34 -4.42 35.65
CA ASN A 184 -12.63 -5.09 35.48
C ASN A 184 -13.41 -4.55 34.27
N LEU A 185 -13.14 -3.31 33.89
CA LEU A 185 -13.73 -2.71 32.68
C LEU A 185 -13.12 -3.24 31.39
N LEU A 186 -12.04 -4.01 31.50
CA LEU A 186 -11.29 -4.57 30.36
C LEU A 186 -11.46 -6.08 30.21
N LYS A 187 -12.47 -6.65 30.85
CA LYS A 187 -12.77 -8.08 30.79
C LYS A 187 -12.92 -8.52 29.33
N GLY A 188 -12.33 -9.67 29.02
CA GLY A 188 -12.35 -10.23 27.66
C GLY A 188 -11.11 -9.91 26.85
N LEU A 189 -10.37 -8.86 27.19
CA LEU A 189 -9.12 -8.55 26.49
C LEU A 189 -8.09 -9.65 26.72
N PRO A 190 -7.36 -10.05 25.67
CA PRO A 190 -6.24 -10.98 25.82
C PRO A 190 -5.16 -10.39 26.73
N GLU A 191 -4.40 -11.27 27.37
CA GLU A 191 -3.29 -10.84 28.24
C GLU A 191 -2.28 -9.98 27.48
N SER A 192 -2.00 -10.33 26.21
CA SER A 192 -1.10 -9.56 25.36
C SER A 192 -1.57 -8.10 25.16
N ALA A 193 -2.88 -7.90 24.99
CA ALA A 193 -3.47 -6.58 24.84
C ALA A 193 -3.41 -5.78 26.13
N LEU A 194 -3.65 -6.42 27.26
CA LEU A 194 -3.55 -5.80 28.59
C LEU A 194 -2.12 -5.37 28.87
N GLU A 195 -1.13 -6.21 28.60
CA GLU A 195 0.28 -5.88 28.77
C GLU A 195 0.69 -4.71 27.86
N ALA A 196 0.27 -4.72 26.61
CA ALA A 196 0.55 -3.63 25.68
C ALA A 196 -0.05 -2.30 26.16
N ALA A 197 -1.29 -2.32 26.66
CA ALA A 197 -1.95 -1.13 27.18
C ALA A 197 -1.28 -0.61 28.47
N LYS A 198 -0.84 -1.52 29.34
CA LYS A 198 -0.11 -1.18 30.56
C LYS A 198 1.24 -0.54 30.23
N GLN A 199 1.98 -1.15 29.29
CA GLN A 199 3.27 -0.63 28.82
C GLN A 199 3.10 0.75 28.18
N SER A 200 2.03 0.94 27.42
CA SER A 200 1.68 2.24 26.82
C SER A 200 1.42 3.31 27.88
N ALA A 201 0.71 2.96 28.95
CA ALA A 201 0.47 3.88 30.07
C ALA A 201 1.79 4.23 30.79
N GLU A 202 2.62 3.24 31.07
CA GLU A 202 3.92 3.43 31.73
C GLU A 202 4.83 4.36 30.92
N SER A 203 4.82 4.24 29.59
CA SER A 203 5.61 5.09 28.69
C SER A 203 5.22 6.57 28.80
N LYS A 204 4.01 6.86 29.23
CA LYS A 204 3.50 8.22 29.45
C LYS A 204 3.50 8.65 30.92
N GLY A 205 4.03 7.81 31.80
CA GLY A 205 4.07 8.09 33.23
C GLY A 205 2.71 8.10 33.91
N VAL A 206 1.71 7.38 33.33
CA VAL A 206 0.37 7.29 33.92
C VAL A 206 0.09 5.89 34.45
N THR A 207 -0.78 5.80 35.44
CA THR A 207 -1.20 4.54 36.06
C THR A 207 -2.39 3.98 35.30
N GLY A 208 -2.42 2.65 35.13
CA GLY A 208 -3.53 1.97 34.50
C GLY A 208 -3.18 1.46 33.10
N TYR A 209 -4.16 1.49 32.22
CA TYR A 209 -4.08 0.96 30.87
C TYR A 209 -4.42 2.08 29.89
N ARG A 210 -3.53 2.30 28.91
CA ARG A 210 -3.71 3.37 27.91
C ARG A 210 -4.09 2.76 26.56
N PHE A 211 -5.20 3.24 26.01
CA PHE A 211 -5.69 2.86 24.69
C PHE A 211 -5.60 4.04 23.72
N THR A 212 -5.22 3.76 22.50
CA THR A 212 -5.09 4.75 21.42
C THR A 212 -5.86 4.27 20.19
N LEU A 213 -5.87 5.08 19.13
CA LEU A 213 -6.51 4.71 17.87
C LEU A 213 -5.55 4.01 16.89
N GLU A 214 -4.33 3.71 17.32
CA GLU A 214 -3.44 2.85 16.54
C GLU A 214 -4.03 1.43 16.48
N TYR A 215 -3.86 0.74 15.34
CA TYR A 215 -4.47 -0.59 15.13
C TYR A 215 -4.17 -1.59 16.24
N PRO A 216 -2.91 -1.75 16.73
CA PRO A 216 -2.64 -2.72 17.80
C PRO A 216 -3.35 -2.44 19.11
N SER A 217 -3.75 -1.19 19.35
CA SER A 217 -4.53 -0.79 20.53
C SER A 217 -6.03 -0.90 20.27
N TYR A 218 -6.49 -0.45 19.10
CA TYR A 218 -7.90 -0.36 18.74
C TYR A 218 -8.53 -1.72 18.45
N ILE A 219 -7.89 -2.54 17.62
CA ILE A 219 -8.45 -3.81 17.15
C ILE A 219 -8.76 -4.79 18.28
N PRO A 220 -7.85 -5.03 19.26
CA PRO A 220 -8.17 -5.95 20.37
C PRO A 220 -9.39 -5.53 21.19
N VAL A 221 -9.57 -4.22 21.41
CA VAL A 221 -10.76 -3.74 22.14
C VAL A 221 -12.02 -4.04 21.36
N MET A 222 -12.03 -3.75 20.07
CA MET A 222 -13.20 -4.00 19.22
C MET A 222 -13.52 -5.49 19.08
N THR A 223 -12.50 -6.33 19.10
CA THR A 223 -12.64 -7.78 18.89
C THR A 223 -12.98 -8.54 20.18
N TYR A 224 -12.37 -8.15 21.31
CA TYR A 224 -12.38 -8.98 22.51
C TYR A 224 -12.96 -8.34 23.76
N CYS A 225 -13.03 -7.01 23.85
CA CYS A 225 -13.45 -6.35 25.08
C CYS A 225 -14.96 -6.47 25.30
N GLU A 226 -15.37 -7.05 26.43
CA GLU A 226 -16.78 -7.24 26.76
C GLU A 226 -17.49 -5.92 27.12
N ASN A 227 -16.73 -4.88 27.47
CA ASN A 227 -17.27 -3.57 27.80
C ASN A 227 -17.79 -2.86 26.56
N ARG A 228 -19.09 -2.92 26.34
CA ARG A 228 -19.74 -2.34 25.16
C ARG A 228 -19.56 -0.83 25.09
N GLU A 229 -19.57 -0.15 26.25
CA GLU A 229 -19.40 1.32 26.30
C GLU A 229 -18.00 1.72 25.82
N LEU A 230 -16.96 0.97 26.19
CA LEU A 230 -15.61 1.22 25.75
C LEU A 230 -15.48 0.97 24.23
N ARG A 231 -16.09 -0.11 23.73
CA ARG A 231 -16.09 -0.37 22.29
C ARG A 231 -16.78 0.77 21.51
N GLU A 232 -17.93 1.24 22.00
CA GLU A 232 -18.64 2.37 21.40
C GLU A 232 -17.77 3.62 21.39
N GLU A 233 -17.16 3.97 22.52
CA GLU A 233 -16.32 5.15 22.64
C GLU A 233 -15.14 5.12 21.67
N MET A 234 -14.44 3.99 21.62
CA MET A 234 -13.31 3.84 20.70
C MET A 234 -13.75 3.79 19.23
N TYR A 235 -14.84 3.12 18.94
CA TYR A 235 -15.38 3.09 17.58
C TYR A 235 -15.76 4.47 17.07
N ARG A 236 -16.47 5.26 17.90
CA ARG A 236 -16.85 6.63 17.55
C ARG A 236 -15.64 7.51 17.32
N ALA A 237 -14.63 7.39 18.18
CA ALA A 237 -13.39 8.16 18.03
C ALA A 237 -12.66 7.79 16.74
N PHE A 238 -12.57 6.50 16.44
CA PHE A 238 -11.90 6.00 15.23
C PHE A 238 -12.64 6.37 13.95
N ALA A 239 -13.96 6.13 13.92
CA ALA A 239 -14.79 6.34 12.73
C ALA A 239 -15.02 7.82 12.38
N THR A 240 -14.66 8.73 13.28
CA THR A 240 -14.85 10.18 13.08
C THR A 240 -13.52 10.94 13.01
N ARG A 241 -12.41 10.23 12.85
CA ARG A 241 -11.09 10.88 12.78
C ARG A 241 -11.03 11.90 11.64
N ALA A 242 -10.33 12.98 11.88
CA ALA A 242 -10.07 14.04 10.91
C ALA A 242 -11.34 14.60 10.27
N SER A 243 -12.39 14.81 11.07
CA SER A 243 -13.70 15.23 10.57
C SER A 243 -14.39 16.28 11.44
N ASP A 244 -15.62 16.58 11.06
CA ASP A 244 -16.54 17.49 11.75
C ASP A 244 -17.30 16.81 12.90
N GLN A 245 -17.06 15.51 13.13
CA GLN A 245 -17.80 14.69 14.09
C GLN A 245 -16.84 14.13 15.16
N GLY A 246 -17.43 13.61 16.23
CA GLY A 246 -16.70 12.88 17.27
C GLY A 246 -16.05 13.76 18.32
N PRO A 247 -15.19 13.18 19.20
CA PRO A 247 -14.61 13.89 20.33
C PRO A 247 -13.67 15.02 19.93
N ASN A 248 -13.04 14.95 18.75
CA ASN A 248 -12.16 15.98 18.24
C ASN A 248 -12.76 16.71 17.02
N ALA A 249 -14.10 16.81 16.98
CA ALA A 249 -14.83 17.44 15.87
C ALA A 249 -14.25 18.82 15.53
N GLY A 250 -13.97 19.03 14.25
CA GLY A 250 -13.42 20.28 13.72
C GLY A 250 -11.91 20.44 13.90
N LYS A 251 -11.26 19.58 14.67
CA LYS A 251 -9.82 19.56 14.82
C LYS A 251 -9.26 18.57 13.77
N TRP A 252 -8.33 19.02 12.97
CA TRP A 252 -7.77 18.23 11.85
C TRP A 252 -8.84 17.81 10.82
N ASP A 253 -9.85 18.62 10.58
CA ASP A 253 -10.98 18.28 9.70
C ASP A 253 -10.58 18.33 8.22
N ASN A 254 -10.71 17.21 7.53
CA ASN A 254 -10.36 17.06 6.11
C ASN A 254 -11.51 17.43 5.15
N SER A 255 -12.66 17.86 5.64
CA SER A 255 -13.83 18.15 4.78
C SER A 255 -13.52 19.13 3.65
N ALA A 256 -12.95 20.29 3.99
CA ALA A 256 -12.62 21.32 3.00
C ALA A 256 -11.48 20.86 2.06
N ILE A 257 -10.52 20.11 2.60
CA ILE A 257 -9.40 19.56 1.83
C ILE A 257 -9.90 18.59 0.76
N MET A 258 -10.81 17.70 1.10
CA MET A 258 -11.42 16.76 0.14
C MET A 258 -12.17 17.49 -0.97
N GLN A 259 -12.94 18.50 -0.62
CA GLN A 259 -13.70 19.31 -1.59
C GLN A 259 -12.76 19.98 -2.58
N GLU A 260 -11.69 20.57 -2.10
CA GLU A 260 -10.70 21.23 -2.97
C GLU A 260 -9.96 20.22 -3.84
N ILE A 261 -9.53 19.08 -3.28
CA ILE A 261 -8.86 18.00 -4.03
C ILE A 261 -9.75 17.53 -5.18
N LEU A 262 -11.00 17.22 -4.90
CA LEU A 262 -11.94 16.70 -5.91
C LEU A 262 -12.20 17.73 -6.99
N SER A 263 -12.38 18.99 -6.61
CA SER A 263 -12.60 20.09 -7.57
C SER A 263 -11.41 20.28 -8.50
N LEU A 264 -10.19 20.24 -7.94
CA LEU A 264 -8.96 20.35 -8.72
C LEU A 264 -8.77 19.17 -9.67
N ARG A 265 -9.14 17.97 -9.23
CA ARG A 265 -9.07 16.76 -10.08
C ARG A 265 -10.01 16.85 -11.28
N VAL A 266 -11.23 17.36 -11.08
CA VAL A 266 -12.17 17.58 -12.19
C VAL A 266 -11.59 18.61 -13.17
N GLU A 267 -11.08 19.73 -12.65
CA GLU A 267 -10.47 20.75 -13.49
C GLU A 267 -9.27 20.19 -14.27
N LEU A 268 -8.42 19.42 -13.63
CA LEU A 268 -7.25 18.80 -14.25
C LEU A 268 -7.65 17.88 -15.41
N ALA A 269 -8.62 17.02 -15.20
CA ALA A 269 -9.11 16.12 -16.24
C ALA A 269 -9.62 16.88 -17.46
N LYS A 270 -10.44 17.90 -17.25
CA LYS A 270 -10.97 18.74 -18.33
C LYS A 270 -9.87 19.51 -19.04
N LEU A 271 -8.90 20.00 -18.30
CA LEU A 271 -7.75 20.71 -18.86
C LEU A 271 -6.97 19.82 -19.85
N LEU A 272 -6.90 18.52 -19.59
CA LEU A 272 -6.22 17.53 -20.42
C LEU A 272 -7.15 16.86 -21.45
N ASP A 273 -8.33 17.42 -21.68
CA ASP A 273 -9.34 16.93 -22.64
C ASP A 273 -9.95 15.57 -22.29
N PHE A 274 -9.98 15.21 -21.00
CA PHE A 274 -10.73 14.08 -20.52
C PHE A 274 -12.12 14.54 -20.03
N ASN A 275 -13.15 13.72 -20.24
CA ASN A 275 -14.49 14.03 -19.79
C ASN A 275 -14.61 13.96 -18.27
N THR A 276 -13.88 13.02 -17.65
CA THR A 276 -13.91 12.78 -16.20
C THR A 276 -12.51 12.50 -15.68
N TYR A 277 -12.35 12.67 -14.36
CA TYR A 277 -11.10 12.29 -13.71
C TYR A 277 -10.83 10.78 -13.80
N THR A 278 -11.89 9.95 -13.86
CA THR A 278 -11.73 8.51 -14.02
C THR A 278 -11.05 8.14 -15.34
N GLU A 279 -11.37 8.85 -16.42
CA GLU A 279 -10.67 8.65 -17.69
C GLU A 279 -9.19 9.01 -17.59
N LEU A 280 -8.87 10.12 -16.93
CA LEU A 280 -7.48 10.52 -16.69
C LEU A 280 -6.75 9.47 -15.86
N SER A 281 -7.36 9.01 -14.79
CA SER A 281 -6.78 7.97 -13.94
C SER A 281 -6.46 6.69 -14.72
N LEU A 282 -7.35 6.27 -15.61
CA LEU A 282 -7.16 5.04 -16.37
C LEU A 282 -6.15 5.16 -17.52
N ALA A 283 -5.74 6.38 -17.88
CA ALA A 283 -4.78 6.59 -18.97
C ALA A 283 -3.45 5.85 -18.76
N THR A 284 -3.10 5.52 -17.52
CA THR A 284 -1.87 4.81 -17.14
C THR A 284 -2.13 3.41 -16.58
N LYS A 285 -3.35 2.88 -16.74
CA LYS A 285 -3.76 1.60 -16.13
C LYS A 285 -4.14 0.55 -17.19
N MET A 286 -4.35 -0.69 -16.74
CA MET A 286 -4.77 -1.80 -17.60
C MET A 286 -6.23 -1.65 -18.06
N ALA A 287 -7.12 -1.21 -17.18
CA ALA A 287 -8.53 -1.03 -17.50
C ALA A 287 -8.67 -0.01 -18.63
N GLU A 288 -9.49 -0.33 -19.61
CA GLU A 288 -9.55 0.43 -20.87
C GLU A 288 -10.42 1.70 -20.76
N ASN A 289 -11.50 1.64 -19.98
CA ASN A 289 -12.42 2.76 -19.84
C ASN A 289 -13.20 2.66 -18.52
N PRO A 290 -13.83 3.77 -18.07
CA PRO A 290 -14.57 3.78 -16.80
C PRO A 290 -15.72 2.78 -16.74
N GLN A 291 -16.40 2.51 -17.86
CA GLN A 291 -17.51 1.57 -17.88
C GLN A 291 -17.06 0.14 -17.59
N GLN A 292 -15.88 -0.25 -18.07
CA GLN A 292 -15.30 -1.56 -17.77
C GLN A 292 -15.08 -1.76 -16.27
N VAL A 293 -14.58 -0.72 -15.59
CA VAL A 293 -14.37 -0.76 -14.13
C VAL A 293 -15.69 -0.85 -13.39
N LEU A 294 -16.67 0.01 -13.74
CA LEU A 294 -18.00 0.01 -13.11
C LEU A 294 -18.70 -1.33 -13.29
N ASP A 295 -18.69 -1.89 -14.50
CA ASP A 295 -19.30 -3.19 -14.80
C ASP A 295 -18.65 -4.31 -13.98
N PHE A 296 -17.34 -4.29 -13.85
CA PHE A 296 -16.59 -5.25 -13.03
C PHE A 296 -17.03 -5.19 -11.58
N LEU A 297 -17.03 -3.98 -10.99
CA LEU A 297 -17.39 -3.79 -9.58
C LEU A 297 -18.85 -4.13 -9.31
N GLU A 298 -19.75 -3.70 -10.18
CA GLU A 298 -21.19 -3.96 -10.03
C GLU A 298 -21.52 -5.45 -10.20
N ASN A 299 -20.88 -6.14 -11.14
CA ASN A 299 -21.03 -7.58 -11.32
C ASN A 299 -20.58 -8.36 -10.07
N LEU A 300 -19.43 -7.99 -9.51
CA LEU A 300 -18.91 -8.63 -8.30
C LEU A 300 -19.83 -8.37 -7.10
N ALA A 301 -20.35 -7.14 -6.98
CA ALA A 301 -21.33 -6.78 -5.94
C ALA A 301 -22.61 -7.62 -6.04
N THR A 302 -23.15 -7.76 -7.25
CA THR A 302 -24.36 -8.55 -7.49
C THR A 302 -24.14 -10.02 -7.08
N ARG A 303 -23.00 -10.59 -7.44
CA ARG A 303 -22.67 -11.98 -7.10
C ARG A 303 -22.44 -12.21 -5.61
N SER A 304 -22.01 -11.19 -4.89
CA SER A 304 -21.65 -11.29 -3.46
C SER A 304 -22.78 -10.93 -2.50
N LYS A 305 -23.75 -10.16 -2.95
CA LYS A 305 -24.79 -9.53 -2.09
C LYS A 305 -25.62 -10.55 -1.33
N ALA A 306 -26.15 -11.55 -2.02
CA ALA A 306 -27.05 -12.55 -1.38
C ALA A 306 -26.32 -13.33 -0.29
N GLN A 307 -25.08 -13.72 -0.54
CA GLN A 307 -24.27 -14.45 0.46
C GLN A 307 -23.91 -13.54 1.63
N GLY A 308 -23.57 -12.26 1.36
CA GLY A 308 -23.32 -11.28 2.41
C GLY A 308 -24.51 -11.07 3.32
N GLU A 309 -25.71 -11.01 2.75
CA GLU A 309 -26.97 -10.90 3.52
C GLU A 309 -27.20 -12.12 4.39
N ARG A 310 -26.91 -13.33 3.86
CA ARG A 310 -27.00 -14.57 4.64
C ARG A 310 -26.01 -14.58 5.80
N GLU A 311 -24.78 -14.19 5.53
CA GLU A 311 -23.73 -14.11 6.57
C GLU A 311 -24.10 -13.17 7.70
N LEU A 312 -24.67 -12.00 7.37
CA LEU A 312 -25.16 -11.07 8.38
C LEU A 312 -26.33 -11.64 9.17
N GLN A 313 -27.28 -12.28 8.49
CA GLN A 313 -28.43 -12.90 9.17
C GLN A 313 -27.97 -14.02 10.11
N GLU A 314 -27.01 -14.83 9.70
CA GLU A 314 -26.40 -15.88 10.55
C GLU A 314 -25.77 -15.28 11.81
N LEU A 315 -25.08 -14.14 11.66
CA LEU A 315 -24.52 -13.42 12.80
C LEU A 315 -25.61 -12.90 13.74
N LYS A 316 -26.66 -12.30 13.21
CA LYS A 316 -27.81 -11.82 14.01
C LYS A 316 -28.49 -12.96 14.76
N ASP A 317 -28.70 -14.10 14.10
CA ASP A 317 -29.31 -15.29 14.70
C ASP A 317 -28.42 -15.84 15.82
N PHE A 318 -27.11 -15.89 15.60
CA PHE A 318 -26.12 -16.28 16.61
C PHE A 318 -26.21 -15.39 17.85
N CYS A 319 -26.24 -14.07 17.66
CA CYS A 319 -26.33 -13.11 18.77
C CYS A 319 -27.62 -13.28 19.56
N LYS A 320 -28.73 -13.49 18.88
CA LYS A 320 -30.02 -13.70 19.53
C LYS A 320 -30.03 -15.01 20.34
N THR A 321 -29.52 -16.09 19.76
CA THR A 321 -29.54 -17.41 20.38
C THR A 321 -28.59 -17.50 21.58
N HIS A 322 -27.38 -16.98 21.46
CA HIS A 322 -26.33 -17.17 22.46
C HIS A 322 -26.16 -16.01 23.44
N TYR A 323 -26.59 -14.81 23.07
CA TYR A 323 -26.39 -13.60 23.89
C TYR A 323 -27.66 -12.81 24.15
N ASN A 324 -28.80 -13.31 23.65
CA ASN A 324 -30.09 -12.63 23.76
C ASN A 324 -30.01 -11.16 23.28
N LEU A 325 -29.18 -10.91 22.27
CA LEU A 325 -28.99 -9.59 21.67
C LEU A 325 -29.85 -9.50 20.41
N THR A 326 -30.76 -8.52 20.37
CA THR A 326 -31.71 -8.35 19.26
C THR A 326 -31.31 -7.26 18.28
N ALA A 327 -30.38 -6.36 18.68
CA ALA A 327 -29.91 -5.28 17.83
C ALA A 327 -28.41 -5.19 17.87
N LEU A 328 -27.76 -5.36 16.70
CA LEU A 328 -26.32 -5.19 16.53
C LEU A 328 -26.01 -3.74 16.18
N GLU A 329 -25.14 -3.15 16.96
CA GLU A 329 -24.56 -1.85 16.64
C GLU A 329 -23.22 -2.02 15.91
N LEU A 330 -22.72 -0.96 15.30
CA LEU A 330 -21.46 -1.02 14.55
C LEU A 330 -20.26 -1.46 15.41
N TRP A 331 -20.23 -1.08 16.66
CA TRP A 331 -19.19 -1.47 17.60
C TRP A 331 -19.35 -2.88 18.17
N ASP A 332 -20.41 -3.58 17.78
CA ASP A 332 -20.69 -4.96 18.17
C ASP A 332 -20.21 -5.96 17.12
N LEU A 333 -20.06 -5.54 15.87
CA LEU A 333 -19.85 -6.46 14.74
C LEU A 333 -18.58 -7.30 14.87
N SER A 334 -17.44 -6.67 15.11
CA SER A 334 -16.16 -7.39 15.27
C SER A 334 -16.20 -8.32 16.48
N PHE A 335 -16.75 -7.84 17.57
CA PHE A 335 -16.84 -8.59 18.82
C PHE A 335 -17.66 -9.88 18.65
N TYR A 336 -18.88 -9.76 18.14
CA TYR A 336 -19.75 -10.94 17.99
C TYR A 336 -19.35 -11.81 16.80
N SER A 337 -18.76 -11.25 15.76
CA SER A 337 -18.19 -12.04 14.67
C SER A 337 -17.08 -12.96 15.19
N GLU A 338 -16.22 -12.46 16.08
CA GLU A 338 -15.19 -13.29 16.71
C GLU A 338 -15.80 -14.41 17.57
N LYS A 339 -16.84 -14.09 18.35
CA LYS A 339 -17.56 -15.09 19.14
C LYS A 339 -18.19 -16.17 18.26
N GLN A 340 -18.80 -15.77 17.15
CA GLN A 340 -19.38 -16.71 16.17
C GLN A 340 -18.30 -17.58 15.53
N LYS A 341 -17.18 -16.99 15.14
CA LYS A 341 -16.05 -17.71 14.55
C LYS A 341 -15.50 -18.76 15.53
N GLN A 342 -15.32 -18.40 16.79
CA GLN A 342 -14.89 -19.33 17.84
C GLN A 342 -15.90 -20.46 18.03
N HIS A 343 -17.19 -20.15 18.02
CA HIS A 343 -18.24 -21.15 18.16
C HIS A 343 -18.26 -22.15 16.99
N LEU A 344 -18.11 -21.64 15.74
CA LEU A 344 -18.20 -22.46 14.53
C LEU A 344 -16.93 -23.27 14.28
N TYR A 345 -15.77 -22.72 14.55
CA TYR A 345 -14.48 -23.28 14.12
C TYR A 345 -13.56 -23.63 15.29
N ALA A 346 -13.94 -23.29 16.51
CA ALA A 346 -13.12 -23.47 17.72
C ALA A 346 -11.72 -22.85 17.58
N ILE A 347 -11.60 -21.73 16.85
CA ILE A 347 -10.35 -21.03 16.58
C ILE A 347 -10.35 -19.67 17.27
N ASN A 348 -9.22 -19.31 17.88
CA ASN A 348 -8.99 -18.01 18.50
C ASN A 348 -7.61 -17.53 18.02
N ASP A 349 -7.56 -16.37 17.40
CA ASP A 349 -6.32 -15.80 16.88
C ASP A 349 -5.27 -15.60 17.98
N GLU A 350 -5.70 -15.30 19.22
CA GLU A 350 -4.79 -15.17 20.35
C GLU A 350 -4.15 -16.49 20.77
N GLU A 351 -4.83 -17.61 20.60
CA GLU A 351 -4.26 -18.95 20.84
C GLU A 351 -3.24 -19.34 19.76
N LEU A 352 -3.37 -18.76 18.56
CA LEU A 352 -2.45 -19.01 17.46
C LEU A 352 -1.19 -18.15 17.53
N ARG A 353 -1.26 -17.00 18.18
CA ARG A 353 -0.16 -16.03 18.29
C ARG A 353 1.16 -16.67 18.75
N PRO A 354 1.18 -17.54 19.77
CA PRO A 354 2.45 -18.18 20.20
C PRO A 354 3.15 -19.00 19.13
N TYR A 355 2.43 -19.39 18.08
CA TYR A 355 2.98 -20.18 16.97
C TYR A 355 3.52 -19.31 15.83
N PHE A 356 3.36 -17.98 15.92
CA PHE A 356 3.85 -17.04 14.90
C PHE A 356 4.81 -16.01 15.48
N PRO A 357 5.93 -16.46 16.10
CA PRO A 357 6.96 -15.52 16.52
C PRO A 357 7.68 -14.95 15.30
N GLU A 358 8.12 -13.71 15.39
CA GLU A 358 8.72 -12.95 14.28
C GLU A 358 9.77 -13.75 13.51
N ASP A 359 10.77 -14.29 14.20
CA ASP A 359 11.88 -14.99 13.52
C ASP A 359 11.43 -16.27 12.82
N ARG A 360 10.45 -16.96 13.37
CA ARG A 360 9.91 -18.16 12.73
C ARG A 360 9.11 -17.82 11.48
N VAL A 361 8.29 -16.76 11.55
CA VAL A 361 7.52 -16.30 10.39
C VAL A 361 8.44 -15.83 9.27
N LEU A 362 9.49 -15.06 9.59
CA LEU A 362 10.47 -14.64 8.61
C LEU A 362 11.21 -15.84 8.00
N SER A 363 11.64 -16.77 8.83
CA SER A 363 12.28 -18.01 8.39
C SER A 363 11.37 -18.79 7.43
N GLY A 364 10.08 -18.88 7.75
CA GLY A 364 9.10 -19.55 6.91
C GLY A 364 8.88 -18.85 5.57
N LEU A 365 8.80 -17.53 5.59
CA LEU A 365 8.71 -16.73 4.38
C LEU A 365 9.94 -16.96 3.49
N PHE A 366 11.11 -16.96 4.09
CA PHE A 366 12.36 -17.15 3.35
C PHE A 366 12.50 -18.58 2.82
N GLU A 367 12.01 -19.56 3.55
CA GLU A 367 11.93 -20.95 3.08
C GLU A 367 11.01 -21.06 1.87
N LEU A 368 9.87 -20.38 1.88
CA LEU A 368 8.94 -20.36 0.77
C LEU A 368 9.60 -19.83 -0.51
N ILE A 369 10.25 -18.65 -0.44
CA ILE A 369 10.88 -18.07 -1.62
C ILE A 369 12.07 -18.88 -2.13
N LYS A 370 12.73 -19.60 -1.24
CA LYS A 370 13.78 -20.54 -1.62
C LYS A 370 13.21 -21.69 -2.44
N ARG A 371 12.09 -22.27 -1.99
CA ARG A 371 11.44 -23.39 -2.68
C ARG A 371 10.90 -23.02 -4.06
N ILE A 372 10.20 -21.88 -4.16
CA ILE A 372 9.51 -21.51 -5.40
C ILE A 372 10.35 -20.66 -6.35
N PHE A 373 11.29 -19.86 -5.83
CA PHE A 373 12.08 -18.92 -6.65
C PHE A 373 13.59 -19.17 -6.60
N ASN A 374 14.04 -20.08 -5.75
CA ASN A 374 15.47 -20.33 -5.51
C ASN A 374 16.23 -19.07 -5.09
N ILE A 375 15.61 -18.26 -4.24
CA ILE A 375 16.13 -17.02 -3.67
C ILE A 375 16.31 -17.21 -2.17
N ARG A 376 17.46 -16.77 -1.61
CA ARG A 376 17.74 -16.83 -0.18
C ARG A 376 17.80 -15.42 0.41
N ALA A 377 17.26 -15.24 1.59
CA ALA A 377 17.37 -14.00 2.34
C ALA A 377 18.40 -14.14 3.44
N VAL A 378 19.30 -13.15 3.57
CA VAL A 378 20.35 -13.12 4.58
C VAL A 378 20.31 -11.79 5.30
N GLU A 379 20.19 -11.81 6.63
CA GLU A 379 20.21 -10.59 7.43
C GLU A 379 21.60 -9.96 7.43
N ARG A 380 21.65 -8.64 7.22
CA ARG A 380 22.89 -7.87 7.28
C ARG A 380 22.83 -6.93 8.47
N HIS A 381 23.79 -7.08 9.38
CA HIS A 381 23.91 -6.25 10.58
C HIS A 381 24.81 -5.04 10.33
N GLY A 382 24.67 -4.00 11.17
CA GLY A 382 25.50 -2.82 11.07
C GLY A 382 25.07 -1.81 10.02
N VAL A 383 23.91 -2.03 9.37
CA VAL A 383 23.33 -1.07 8.43
C VAL A 383 22.62 0.01 9.23
N GLU A 384 22.88 1.27 8.90
CA GLU A 384 22.25 2.41 9.55
C GLU A 384 20.76 2.46 9.19
N THR A 385 19.91 2.62 10.20
CA THR A 385 18.45 2.74 10.04
C THR A 385 17.94 3.93 10.85
N TRP A 386 16.62 4.17 10.77
CA TRP A 386 15.95 5.27 11.49
C TRP A 386 15.47 4.88 12.89
N HIS A 387 15.49 3.60 13.22
CA HIS A 387 15.06 3.09 14.52
C HIS A 387 15.77 1.76 14.81
N LYS A 388 16.05 1.51 16.09
CA LYS A 388 16.79 0.31 16.55
C LYS A 388 16.11 -1.01 16.19
N ASP A 389 14.78 -1.01 16.03
CA ASP A 389 14.01 -2.22 15.72
C ASP A 389 13.92 -2.54 14.22
N VAL A 390 14.42 -1.65 13.37
CA VAL A 390 14.43 -1.87 11.93
C VAL A 390 15.54 -2.83 11.56
N ARG A 391 15.18 -3.84 10.76
CA ARG A 391 16.12 -4.88 10.29
C ARG A 391 16.44 -4.66 8.81
N PHE A 392 17.55 -5.23 8.36
CA PHE A 392 17.99 -5.12 6.96
C PHE A 392 18.42 -6.48 6.43
N PHE A 393 18.01 -6.82 5.20
CA PHE A 393 18.25 -8.12 4.58
C PHE A 393 18.71 -7.95 3.14
N ASP A 394 19.55 -8.89 2.68
CA ASP A 394 19.90 -9.06 1.27
C ASP A 394 19.17 -10.28 0.72
N LEU A 395 18.75 -10.21 -0.54
CA LEU A 395 18.25 -11.35 -1.29
C LEU A 395 19.33 -11.84 -2.25
N LEU A 396 19.67 -13.12 -2.15
CA LEU A 396 20.70 -13.76 -2.94
C LEU A 396 20.10 -14.78 -3.91
N ASP A 397 20.63 -14.83 -5.13
CA ASP A 397 20.26 -15.86 -6.11
C ASP A 397 21.08 -17.15 -5.90
N GLU A 398 20.92 -18.13 -6.81
CA GLU A 398 21.61 -19.42 -6.75
C GLU A 398 23.13 -19.32 -6.87
N LYS A 399 23.64 -18.19 -7.34
CA LYS A 399 25.08 -17.89 -7.48
C LYS A 399 25.63 -17.07 -6.31
N ASP A 400 24.81 -16.85 -5.28
CA ASP A 400 25.10 -15.98 -4.14
C ASP A 400 25.29 -14.50 -4.52
N ASP A 401 24.81 -14.09 -5.69
CA ASP A 401 24.77 -12.68 -6.08
C ASP A 401 23.58 -11.97 -5.43
N VAL A 402 23.82 -10.75 -4.92
CA VAL A 402 22.76 -9.94 -4.34
C VAL A 402 21.84 -9.42 -5.45
N ARG A 403 20.57 -9.80 -5.38
CA ARG A 403 19.54 -9.34 -6.31
C ARG A 403 18.90 -8.02 -5.85
N GLY A 404 18.83 -7.81 -4.57
CA GLY A 404 18.27 -6.62 -3.96
C GLY A 404 18.34 -6.70 -2.45
N SER A 405 17.92 -5.62 -1.79
CA SER A 405 17.97 -5.53 -0.33
C SER A 405 16.74 -4.82 0.19
N PHE A 406 16.40 -5.01 1.47
CA PHE A 406 15.24 -4.32 2.05
C PHE A 406 15.42 -4.02 3.52
N TYR A 407 14.84 -2.88 3.91
CA TYR A 407 14.60 -2.52 5.31
C TYR A 407 13.26 -3.13 5.73
N LEU A 408 13.22 -3.65 6.95
CA LEU A 408 12.01 -4.24 7.52
C LEU A 408 11.67 -3.54 8.83
N ASP A 409 10.59 -2.76 8.81
CA ASP A 409 10.08 -1.97 9.94
C ASP A 409 8.71 -2.52 10.33
N LEU A 410 8.68 -3.42 11.31
CA LEU A 410 7.50 -4.23 11.62
C LEU A 410 6.54 -3.62 12.62
N TYR A 411 7.03 -2.77 13.56
CA TYR A 411 6.22 -2.43 14.74
C TYR A 411 5.60 -1.05 14.65
N ALA A 412 4.39 -0.92 15.19
CA ALA A 412 3.74 0.37 15.37
C ALA A 412 4.54 1.24 16.36
N ARG A 413 4.58 2.55 16.11
CA ARG A 413 5.22 3.56 16.95
C ARG A 413 4.42 4.86 16.89
N GLU A 414 4.57 5.71 17.90
CA GLU A 414 4.11 7.10 17.81
C GLU A 414 4.78 7.78 16.61
N HIS A 415 4.06 8.65 15.93
CA HIS A 415 4.54 9.43 14.80
C HIS A 415 4.92 8.59 13.57
N LYS A 416 4.50 7.34 13.54
CA LYS A 416 4.58 6.46 12.38
C LYS A 416 3.20 6.30 11.77
N ARG A 417 3.09 6.50 10.45
CA ARG A 417 1.83 6.33 9.72
C ARG A 417 1.32 4.90 9.89
N GLY A 418 0.02 4.74 10.10
CA GLY A 418 -0.64 3.44 10.22
C GLY A 418 -0.74 2.70 8.90
N GLY A 419 -1.09 1.43 8.98
CA GLY A 419 -1.20 0.54 7.83
C GLY A 419 0.10 -0.18 7.50
N ALA A 420 0.12 -0.85 6.38
CA ALA A 420 1.29 -1.53 5.86
C ALA A 420 1.52 -1.11 4.42
N TRP A 421 2.79 -1.00 4.01
CA TRP A 421 3.13 -0.63 2.64
C TRP A 421 4.56 -1.03 2.30
N MET A 422 4.82 -1.10 0.99
CA MET A 422 6.16 -1.18 0.44
C MET A 422 6.45 0.14 -0.28
N ASP A 423 7.69 0.59 -0.25
CA ASP A 423 8.12 1.75 -1.02
C ASP A 423 9.52 1.53 -1.60
N ASP A 424 9.80 2.26 -2.69
CA ASP A 424 11.08 2.22 -3.40
C ASP A 424 12.11 3.10 -2.68
N CYS A 425 13.20 2.49 -2.24
CA CYS A 425 14.33 3.23 -1.69
C CYS A 425 15.34 3.56 -2.79
N ILE A 426 15.76 2.54 -3.53
CA ILE A 426 16.71 2.64 -4.63
C ILE A 426 16.20 1.75 -5.77
N GLY A 427 16.15 2.29 -7.00
CA GLY A 427 15.74 1.54 -8.18
C GLY A 427 16.91 0.84 -8.86
N ARG A 428 16.64 -0.28 -9.52
CA ARG A 428 17.64 -0.96 -10.34
C ARG A 428 17.88 -0.19 -11.63
N ARG A 429 19.14 -0.02 -11.98
CA ARG A 429 19.51 0.61 -13.25
C ARG A 429 20.96 0.26 -13.62
N LYS A 430 21.23 0.35 -14.91
CA LYS A 430 22.60 0.36 -15.41
C LYS A 430 23.10 1.79 -15.36
N THR A 431 24.19 2.04 -14.66
CA THR A 431 24.75 3.41 -14.53
C THR A 431 25.45 3.83 -15.82
N ILE A 432 25.73 5.14 -15.93
CA ILE A 432 26.42 5.69 -17.08
C ILE A 432 27.82 5.05 -17.26
N ASN A 433 28.43 4.57 -16.18
CA ASN A 433 29.73 3.88 -16.20
C ASN A 433 29.63 2.39 -16.54
N GLY A 434 28.43 1.89 -16.82
CA GLY A 434 28.19 0.48 -17.14
C GLY A 434 28.06 -0.45 -15.94
N SER A 435 28.18 0.06 -14.71
CA SER A 435 27.94 -0.74 -13.50
C SER A 435 26.44 -0.92 -13.25
N LEU A 436 26.09 -1.91 -12.42
CA LEU A 436 24.71 -2.20 -12.08
C LEU A 436 24.39 -1.67 -10.67
N GLN A 437 23.41 -0.78 -10.57
CA GLN A 437 22.83 -0.36 -9.30
C GLN A 437 21.72 -1.35 -8.92
N LYS A 438 21.79 -1.91 -7.72
CA LYS A 438 20.83 -2.91 -7.26
C LYS A 438 19.68 -2.27 -6.49
N PRO A 439 18.46 -2.84 -6.59
CA PRO A 439 17.28 -2.24 -5.95
C PRO A 439 17.28 -2.44 -4.43
N VAL A 440 16.70 -1.46 -3.73
CA VAL A 440 16.46 -1.52 -2.28
C VAL A 440 15.01 -1.10 -2.02
N ALA A 441 14.33 -1.84 -1.16
CA ALA A 441 12.94 -1.59 -0.80
C ALA A 441 12.79 -1.26 0.68
N TYR A 442 11.75 -0.48 1.00
CA TYR A 442 11.24 -0.35 2.37
C TYR A 442 10.02 -1.25 2.51
N LEU A 443 10.01 -2.09 3.54
CA LEU A 443 8.83 -2.87 3.92
C LEU A 443 8.39 -2.42 5.31
N THR A 444 7.20 -1.86 5.41
CA THR A 444 6.69 -1.22 6.63
C THR A 444 5.38 -1.88 7.05
N CYS A 445 5.31 -2.25 8.33
CA CYS A 445 4.10 -2.77 8.97
C CYS A 445 3.84 -2.00 10.26
N ASN A 446 2.73 -2.31 10.92
CA ASN A 446 2.35 -1.68 12.19
C ASN A 446 1.82 -2.76 13.15
N PHE A 447 2.66 -3.74 13.43
CA PHE A 447 2.34 -4.88 14.30
C PHE A 447 2.64 -4.57 15.77
N ASN A 448 2.18 -5.44 16.66
CA ASN A 448 2.51 -5.36 18.09
C ASN A 448 4.00 -5.54 18.32
N ARG A 449 4.54 -4.76 19.24
CA ARG A 449 5.94 -4.87 19.68
C ARG A 449 6.13 -6.13 20.53
N PRO A 450 7.40 -6.59 20.69
CA PRO A 450 7.73 -7.57 21.72
C PRO A 450 7.28 -7.08 23.09
N LEU A 451 6.75 -7.99 23.90
CA LEU A 451 6.33 -7.70 25.28
C LEU A 451 7.27 -8.39 26.26
N GLY A 452 7.91 -7.59 27.14
CA GLY A 452 8.89 -8.11 28.08
C GLY A 452 10.03 -8.83 27.38
N ASP A 453 10.30 -10.07 27.79
CA ASP A 453 11.35 -10.93 27.21
C ASP A 453 10.84 -11.81 26.06
N GLN A 454 9.55 -11.70 25.72
CA GLN A 454 8.98 -12.49 24.62
C GLN A 454 9.31 -11.84 23.27
N PRO A 455 9.50 -12.66 22.22
CA PRO A 455 9.57 -12.10 20.87
C PRO A 455 8.23 -11.50 20.45
N ALA A 456 8.20 -10.70 19.40
CA ALA A 456 6.93 -10.27 18.81
C ALA A 456 6.19 -11.51 18.32
N LEU A 457 4.91 -11.59 18.66
CA LEU A 457 4.03 -12.69 18.27
C LEU A 457 2.92 -12.13 17.39
N PHE A 458 2.76 -12.70 16.20
CA PHE A 458 1.83 -12.19 15.20
C PHE A 458 0.52 -12.98 15.16
N THR A 459 -0.56 -12.31 14.80
CA THR A 459 -1.78 -13.00 14.39
C THR A 459 -1.59 -13.58 12.99
N HIS A 460 -2.44 -14.51 12.61
CA HIS A 460 -2.42 -15.04 11.23
C HIS A 460 -2.65 -13.92 10.20
N ASP A 461 -3.51 -12.98 10.51
CA ASP A 461 -3.77 -11.83 9.64
C ASP A 461 -2.52 -10.96 9.45
N GLU A 462 -1.75 -10.74 10.54
CA GLU A 462 -0.48 -10.02 10.47
C GLU A 462 0.56 -10.77 9.64
N VAL A 463 0.60 -12.10 9.74
CA VAL A 463 1.45 -12.96 8.90
C VAL A 463 1.10 -12.76 7.42
N THR A 464 -0.19 -12.78 7.11
CA THR A 464 -0.69 -12.58 5.74
C THR A 464 -0.29 -11.19 5.21
N THR A 465 -0.40 -10.16 6.04
CA THR A 465 0.04 -8.79 5.70
C THR A 465 1.54 -8.73 5.38
N LEU A 466 2.36 -9.39 6.20
CA LEU A 466 3.80 -9.45 5.96
C LEU A 466 4.12 -10.10 4.60
N PHE A 467 3.46 -11.21 4.28
CA PHE A 467 3.63 -11.90 3.00
C PHE A 467 3.18 -11.01 1.83
N HIS A 468 2.10 -10.27 2.03
CA HIS A 468 1.60 -9.29 1.06
C HIS A 468 2.68 -8.24 0.73
N GLU A 469 3.18 -7.56 1.76
CA GLU A 469 4.19 -6.50 1.56
C GLU A 469 5.49 -7.07 1.00
N PHE A 470 5.85 -8.28 1.40
CA PHE A 470 7.02 -8.95 0.84
C PHE A 470 6.85 -9.27 -0.65
N GLY A 471 5.61 -9.57 -1.09
CA GLY A 471 5.30 -9.75 -2.51
C GLY A 471 5.61 -8.51 -3.35
N HIS A 472 5.25 -7.33 -2.85
CA HIS A 472 5.65 -6.05 -3.46
C HIS A 472 7.18 -5.91 -3.49
N GLY A 473 7.82 -6.24 -2.36
CA GLY A 473 9.28 -6.21 -2.26
C GLY A 473 9.96 -7.10 -3.28
N LEU A 474 9.47 -8.31 -3.47
CA LEU A 474 9.99 -9.25 -4.47
C LEU A 474 9.87 -8.67 -5.88
N HIS A 475 8.75 -8.06 -6.20
CA HIS A 475 8.53 -7.43 -7.49
C HIS A 475 9.56 -6.33 -7.77
N HIS A 476 9.90 -5.55 -6.75
CA HIS A 476 10.91 -4.50 -6.87
C HIS A 476 12.34 -5.07 -6.92
N MET A 477 12.65 -6.02 -6.05
CA MET A 477 14.01 -6.51 -5.85
C MET A 477 14.46 -7.57 -6.84
N LEU A 478 13.55 -8.40 -7.35
CA LEU A 478 13.91 -9.48 -8.27
C LEU A 478 13.86 -9.09 -9.76
N THR A 479 13.63 -7.81 -10.02
CA THR A 479 13.65 -7.30 -11.40
C THR A 479 14.99 -7.60 -12.08
N GLN A 480 14.94 -7.90 -13.37
CA GLN A 480 16.11 -8.04 -14.24
C GLN A 480 16.19 -6.90 -15.26
N ILE A 481 15.34 -5.89 -15.10
CA ILE A 481 15.30 -4.74 -15.98
C ILE A 481 16.34 -3.72 -15.49
N ASP A 482 17.18 -3.26 -16.41
CA ASP A 482 18.25 -2.31 -16.14
C ASP A 482 17.88 -0.86 -16.50
N VAL A 483 16.66 -0.64 -17.00
CA VAL A 483 16.13 0.66 -17.38
C VAL A 483 15.30 1.19 -16.21
N ALA A 484 15.79 2.23 -15.55
CA ALA A 484 15.26 2.71 -14.26
C ALA A 484 13.74 2.94 -14.27
N ASP A 485 13.20 3.57 -15.30
CA ASP A 485 11.78 3.98 -15.36
C ASP A 485 10.81 2.81 -15.43
N VAL A 486 11.28 1.61 -15.78
CA VAL A 486 10.45 0.40 -15.90
C VAL A 486 11.02 -0.78 -15.12
N ALA A 487 11.96 -0.53 -14.21
CA ALA A 487 12.57 -1.55 -13.36
C ALA A 487 11.81 -1.70 -12.05
N GLY A 488 11.64 -2.94 -11.59
CA GLY A 488 10.94 -3.22 -10.34
C GLY A 488 9.48 -2.79 -10.40
N ILE A 489 9.05 -2.05 -9.40
CA ILE A 489 7.66 -1.53 -9.37
C ILE A 489 7.46 -0.30 -10.24
N ASN A 490 8.54 0.31 -10.73
CA ASN A 490 8.46 1.52 -11.53
C ASN A 490 7.83 1.23 -12.89
N GLY A 491 6.87 2.05 -13.29
CA GLY A 491 6.17 1.89 -14.55
C GLY A 491 5.12 0.79 -14.58
N VAL A 492 4.93 0.05 -13.50
CA VAL A 492 3.87 -0.95 -13.39
C VAL A 492 2.52 -0.23 -13.22
N PRO A 493 1.51 -0.52 -14.06
CA PRO A 493 0.18 0.04 -13.88
C PRO A 493 -0.38 -0.27 -12.48
N TRP A 494 -1.02 0.73 -11.84
CA TRP A 494 -1.55 0.58 -10.49
C TRP A 494 -2.54 -0.57 -10.33
N ASP A 495 -3.33 -0.87 -11.34
CA ASP A 495 -4.30 -1.98 -11.28
C ASP A 495 -3.66 -3.36 -11.50
N ALA A 496 -2.34 -3.41 -11.73
CA ALA A 496 -1.57 -4.65 -11.77
C ALA A 496 -0.57 -4.77 -10.61
N VAL A 497 -0.27 -3.68 -9.92
CA VAL A 497 0.81 -3.63 -8.92
C VAL A 497 0.57 -4.57 -7.74
N GLU A 498 -0.69 -4.84 -7.40
CA GLU A 498 -1.06 -5.73 -6.29
C GLU A 498 -1.02 -7.22 -6.66
N LEU A 499 -0.73 -7.57 -7.92
CA LEU A 499 -0.68 -8.98 -8.33
C LEU A 499 0.34 -9.77 -7.51
N PRO A 500 1.63 -9.39 -7.44
CA PRO A 500 2.61 -10.16 -6.68
C PRO A 500 2.37 -10.17 -5.17
N SER A 501 1.83 -9.09 -4.62
CA SER A 501 1.55 -8.98 -3.19
C SER A 501 0.42 -9.92 -2.76
N GLN A 502 -0.70 -9.85 -3.43
CA GLN A 502 -1.85 -10.71 -3.16
C GLN A 502 -1.53 -12.18 -3.47
N PHE A 503 -0.72 -12.42 -4.49
CA PHE A 503 -0.26 -13.74 -4.86
C PHE A 503 0.46 -14.45 -3.69
N MET A 504 1.37 -13.75 -3.00
CA MET A 504 2.13 -14.32 -1.88
C MET A 504 1.25 -14.67 -0.67
N GLU A 505 0.11 -14.03 -0.49
CA GLU A 505 -0.81 -14.31 0.61
C GLU A 505 -1.36 -15.74 0.58
N ASN A 506 -1.46 -16.34 -0.60
CA ASN A 506 -2.07 -17.66 -0.78
C ASN A 506 -1.42 -18.75 0.08
N TRP A 507 -0.10 -18.72 0.24
CA TRP A 507 0.61 -19.74 1.02
C TRP A 507 0.32 -19.66 2.52
N CYS A 508 -0.16 -18.53 3.01
CA CYS A 508 -0.59 -18.41 4.43
C CYS A 508 -1.84 -19.25 4.73
N TRP A 509 -2.51 -19.78 3.71
CA TRP A 509 -3.68 -20.63 3.83
C TRP A 509 -3.42 -22.07 3.37
N GLU A 510 -2.16 -22.44 3.18
CA GLU A 510 -1.77 -23.78 2.76
C GLU A 510 -1.20 -24.58 3.94
N GLU A 511 -1.75 -25.77 4.17
CA GLU A 511 -1.33 -26.64 5.28
C GLU A 511 0.18 -26.89 5.27
N GLU A 512 0.74 -27.26 4.12
CA GLU A 512 2.15 -27.59 4.00
C GLU A 512 3.06 -26.39 4.25
N ALA A 513 2.63 -25.20 3.85
CA ALA A 513 3.39 -23.96 4.09
C ALA A 513 3.34 -23.56 5.56
N LEU A 514 2.17 -23.68 6.20
CA LEU A 514 2.00 -23.30 7.60
C LEU A 514 2.85 -24.17 8.54
N GLN A 515 3.21 -25.37 8.13
CA GLN A 515 4.11 -26.25 8.91
C GLN A 515 5.49 -25.63 9.10
N PHE A 516 6.03 -24.91 8.13
CA PHE A 516 7.31 -24.23 8.28
C PHE A 516 7.21 -22.73 8.57
N ILE A 517 6.03 -22.13 8.37
CA ILE A 517 5.77 -20.72 8.75
C ILE A 517 5.52 -20.60 10.24
N SER A 518 4.89 -21.63 10.86
CA SER A 518 4.56 -21.64 12.29
C SER A 518 5.61 -22.39 13.09
N GLY A 519 5.74 -22.04 14.37
CA GLY A 519 6.59 -22.71 15.33
C GLY A 519 6.49 -22.01 16.67
N HIS A 520 6.03 -22.72 17.70
CA HIS A 520 5.84 -22.15 19.04
C HIS A 520 7.11 -21.47 19.53
N TYR A 521 6.99 -20.26 20.06
CA TYR A 521 8.15 -19.43 20.43
C TYR A 521 9.01 -20.05 21.55
N GLN A 522 8.46 -20.98 22.36
CA GLN A 522 9.18 -21.68 23.41
C GLN A 522 9.64 -23.08 23.01
N THR A 523 8.78 -23.84 22.31
CA THR A 523 9.04 -25.26 22.00
C THR A 523 9.52 -25.47 20.55
N GLY A 524 9.26 -24.54 19.66
CA GLY A 524 9.57 -24.67 18.23
C GLY A 524 8.61 -25.57 17.46
N GLU A 525 7.63 -26.16 18.09
CA GLU A 525 6.66 -27.04 17.43
C GLU A 525 5.73 -26.24 16.49
N PRO A 526 5.48 -26.74 15.28
CA PRO A 526 4.53 -26.09 14.36
C PRO A 526 3.11 -26.17 14.90
N LEU A 527 2.20 -25.43 14.26
CA LEU A 527 0.77 -25.46 14.61
C LEU A 527 0.27 -26.91 14.68
N PRO A 528 -0.38 -27.31 15.79
CA PRO A 528 -1.00 -28.64 15.87
C PRO A 528 -1.98 -28.85 14.73
N LYS A 529 -2.09 -30.08 14.23
CA LYS A 529 -2.96 -30.42 13.09
C LYS A 529 -4.41 -30.00 13.31
N GLU A 530 -4.92 -30.14 14.54
CA GLU A 530 -6.27 -29.74 14.90
C GLU A 530 -6.47 -28.22 14.71
N LYS A 531 -5.54 -27.40 15.23
CA LYS A 531 -5.59 -25.95 15.11
C LYS A 531 -5.46 -25.53 13.65
N LEU A 532 -4.59 -26.19 12.91
CA LEU A 532 -4.38 -25.94 11.48
C LEU A 532 -5.66 -26.21 10.68
N SER A 533 -6.31 -27.36 10.94
CA SER A 533 -7.58 -27.70 10.29
C SER A 533 -8.67 -26.68 10.60
N GLN A 534 -8.76 -26.25 11.85
CA GLN A 534 -9.73 -25.22 12.28
C GLN A 534 -9.49 -23.89 11.58
N LEU A 535 -8.23 -23.47 11.50
CA LEU A 535 -7.86 -22.25 10.81
C LEU A 535 -8.26 -22.29 9.33
N LEU A 536 -7.93 -23.37 8.64
CA LEU A 536 -8.23 -23.52 7.21
C LEU A 536 -9.74 -23.57 6.93
N LYS A 537 -10.51 -24.17 7.81
CA LYS A 537 -11.98 -24.17 7.70
C LYS A 537 -12.58 -22.78 7.89
N ALA A 538 -11.92 -21.92 8.68
CA ALA A 538 -12.36 -20.55 8.93
C ALA A 538 -12.01 -19.58 7.80
N LYS A 539 -11.26 -20.01 6.79
CA LYS A 539 -10.76 -19.14 5.70
C LYS A 539 -11.84 -18.26 5.07
N ASN A 540 -13.00 -18.85 4.79
CA ASN A 540 -14.08 -18.17 4.08
C ASN A 540 -15.17 -17.63 5.02
N PHE A 541 -14.89 -17.60 6.31
CA PHE A 541 -15.82 -17.03 7.28
C PHE A 541 -16.06 -15.55 6.98
N GLN A 542 -17.33 -15.19 6.71
CA GLN A 542 -17.75 -13.83 6.33
C GLN A 542 -17.02 -13.26 5.11
N ALA A 543 -16.55 -14.13 4.20
CA ALA A 543 -15.80 -13.70 3.02
C ALA A 543 -16.63 -12.78 2.10
N ALA A 544 -17.91 -13.05 1.92
CA ALA A 544 -18.77 -12.21 1.08
C ALA A 544 -18.98 -10.83 1.71
N MET A 545 -19.17 -10.74 3.02
CA MET A 545 -19.25 -9.46 3.74
C MET A 545 -17.96 -8.66 3.58
N PHE A 546 -16.82 -9.33 3.62
CA PHE A 546 -15.52 -8.68 3.43
C PHE A 546 -15.38 -8.15 1.99
N VAL A 547 -15.75 -8.94 0.98
CA VAL A 547 -15.73 -8.49 -0.43
C VAL A 547 -16.65 -7.30 -0.62
N LEU A 548 -17.86 -7.32 -0.04
CA LEU A 548 -18.78 -6.20 -0.13
C LEU A 548 -18.22 -4.94 0.52
N ARG A 549 -17.47 -5.08 1.61
CA ARG A 549 -16.81 -3.94 2.24
C ARG A 549 -15.76 -3.33 1.33
N GLN A 550 -14.97 -4.14 0.65
CA GLN A 550 -14.00 -3.66 -0.34
C GLN A 550 -14.69 -2.99 -1.53
N LEU A 551 -15.84 -3.51 -1.93
CA LEU A 551 -16.66 -2.92 -3.00
C LEU A 551 -17.24 -1.56 -2.60
N GLU A 552 -17.58 -1.38 -1.31
CA GLU A 552 -17.98 -0.04 -0.82
C GLU A 552 -16.86 0.97 -1.07
N PHE A 553 -15.63 0.64 -0.71
CA PHE A 553 -14.48 1.53 -0.92
C PHE A 553 -14.24 1.79 -2.41
N ALA A 554 -14.24 0.74 -3.20
CA ALA A 554 -13.94 0.84 -4.62
C ALA A 554 -15.00 1.62 -5.40
N LEU A 555 -16.27 1.35 -5.13
CA LEU A 555 -17.39 2.05 -5.78
C LEU A 555 -17.51 3.50 -5.29
N PHE A 556 -17.30 3.73 -4.00
CA PHE A 556 -17.27 5.10 -3.46
C PHE A 556 -16.21 5.93 -4.17
N ASP A 557 -14.98 5.43 -4.21
CA ASP A 557 -13.87 6.09 -4.88
C ASP A 557 -14.18 6.37 -6.35
N PHE A 558 -14.53 5.33 -7.08
CA PHE A 558 -14.65 5.42 -8.53
C PHE A 558 -15.84 6.27 -8.94
N ARG A 559 -17.01 6.05 -8.33
CA ARG A 559 -18.21 6.85 -8.62
C ARG A 559 -18.05 8.31 -8.22
N LEU A 560 -17.44 8.57 -7.07
CA LEU A 560 -17.19 9.94 -6.61
C LEU A 560 -16.35 10.70 -7.63
N HIS A 561 -15.24 10.12 -8.09
CA HIS A 561 -14.38 10.75 -9.08
C HIS A 561 -15.03 10.82 -10.48
N HIS A 562 -15.95 9.92 -10.77
CA HIS A 562 -16.64 9.88 -12.07
C HIS A 562 -17.71 10.96 -12.20
N THR A 563 -18.40 11.28 -11.11
CA THR A 563 -19.58 12.16 -11.14
C THR A 563 -19.45 13.46 -10.36
N PHE A 564 -18.29 13.68 -9.71
CA PHE A 564 -18.12 14.88 -8.87
C PHE A 564 -18.30 16.16 -9.68
N ASP A 565 -19.15 17.07 -9.15
CA ASP A 565 -19.45 18.38 -9.74
C ASP A 565 -18.98 19.47 -8.77
N PRO A 566 -17.95 20.26 -9.13
CA PRO A 566 -17.43 21.31 -8.24
C PRO A 566 -18.45 22.36 -7.81
N SER A 567 -19.55 22.52 -8.56
CA SER A 567 -20.60 23.50 -8.25
C SER A 567 -21.56 23.03 -7.14
N LYS A 568 -21.53 21.75 -6.77
CA LYS A 568 -22.45 21.16 -5.78
C LYS A 568 -21.74 20.91 -4.45
N GLN A 569 -22.52 20.98 -3.37
CA GLN A 569 -22.04 20.73 -2.01
C GLN A 569 -22.47 19.35 -1.52
N ASN A 570 -21.78 18.84 -0.48
CA ASN A 570 -22.14 17.62 0.25
C ASN A 570 -22.12 16.33 -0.59
N GLN A 571 -21.36 16.30 -1.67
CA GLN A 571 -21.31 15.16 -2.58
C GLN A 571 -20.56 13.96 -1.99
N VAL A 572 -19.55 14.19 -1.17
CA VAL A 572 -18.72 13.12 -0.59
C VAL A 572 -19.57 12.19 0.28
N LEU A 573 -20.30 12.77 1.25
CA LEU A 573 -21.17 11.99 2.13
C LEU A 573 -22.39 11.44 1.40
N ALA A 574 -22.92 12.18 0.44
CA ALA A 574 -24.05 11.72 -0.39
C ALA A 574 -23.65 10.48 -1.19
N MET A 575 -22.45 10.47 -1.79
CA MET A 575 -21.96 9.31 -2.54
C MET A 575 -21.69 8.12 -1.61
N LEU A 576 -21.10 8.35 -0.44
CA LEU A 576 -20.91 7.30 0.56
C LEU A 576 -22.23 6.64 0.92
N HIS A 577 -23.24 7.45 1.19
CA HIS A 577 -24.57 6.98 1.55
C HIS A 577 -25.23 6.19 0.41
N GLU A 578 -25.14 6.69 -0.82
CA GLU A 578 -25.67 6.00 -2.01
C GLU A 578 -25.01 4.63 -2.20
N VAL A 579 -23.69 4.57 -2.14
CA VAL A 579 -22.96 3.30 -2.31
C VAL A 579 -23.30 2.32 -1.19
N LYS A 580 -23.36 2.77 0.05
CA LYS A 580 -23.75 1.92 1.18
C LYS A 580 -25.15 1.35 1.02
N SER A 581 -26.11 2.17 0.55
CA SER A 581 -27.49 1.71 0.35
C SER A 581 -27.62 0.62 -0.73
N GLN A 582 -26.72 0.61 -1.70
CA GLN A 582 -26.74 -0.36 -2.80
C GLN A 582 -25.91 -1.62 -2.54
N VAL A 583 -24.77 -1.49 -1.88
CA VAL A 583 -23.76 -2.53 -1.79
C VAL A 583 -23.63 -3.09 -0.37
N ALA A 584 -23.69 -2.24 0.65
CA ALA A 584 -23.46 -2.67 2.02
C ALA A 584 -24.62 -3.51 2.53
N VAL A 585 -24.29 -4.56 3.28
CA VAL A 585 -25.29 -5.32 4.04
C VAL A 585 -25.49 -4.71 5.43
N ILE A 586 -24.53 -3.90 5.88
CA ILE A 586 -24.57 -3.24 7.19
C ILE A 586 -24.74 -1.75 6.95
N PRO A 587 -25.84 -1.13 7.47
CA PRO A 587 -26.02 0.32 7.33
C PRO A 587 -24.94 1.09 8.08
N GLY A 588 -24.50 2.20 7.50
CA GLY A 588 -23.55 3.10 8.16
C GLY A 588 -24.25 4.03 9.15
N ALA A 589 -23.49 4.60 10.08
CA ALA A 589 -23.98 5.65 10.96
C ALA A 589 -23.92 6.99 10.24
N GLU A 590 -24.91 7.86 10.50
CA GLU A 590 -24.93 9.22 9.91
C GLU A 590 -23.70 10.05 10.31
N TRP A 591 -23.20 9.82 11.53
CA TRP A 591 -22.02 10.51 12.05
C TRP A 591 -20.71 9.88 11.58
N GLY A 592 -20.73 8.72 10.93
CA GLY A 592 -19.52 8.06 10.42
C GLY A 592 -18.86 8.90 9.32
N ARG A 593 -17.52 8.96 9.37
CA ARG A 593 -16.72 9.81 8.47
C ARG A 593 -15.55 9.03 7.86
N MET A 594 -15.86 7.88 7.26
CA MET A 594 -14.85 7.06 6.58
C MET A 594 -14.04 7.84 5.53
N PRO A 595 -14.67 8.71 4.70
CA PRO A 595 -13.89 9.41 3.66
C PRO A 595 -12.78 10.28 4.22
N HIS A 596 -12.97 10.84 5.42
CA HIS A 596 -12.05 11.80 6.05
C HIS A 596 -10.71 11.18 6.45
N SER A 597 -10.63 9.85 6.54
CA SER A 597 -9.40 9.12 6.81
C SER A 597 -9.01 8.18 5.66
N PHE A 598 -9.67 8.30 4.51
CA PHE A 598 -9.41 7.45 3.34
C PHE A 598 -8.18 7.93 2.57
N SER A 599 -7.01 7.70 3.18
CA SER A 599 -5.73 8.18 2.66
C SER A 599 -5.37 7.59 1.29
N HIS A 600 -5.80 6.37 0.99
CA HIS A 600 -5.53 5.73 -0.30
C HIS A 600 -5.89 6.62 -1.48
N ILE A 601 -7.07 7.25 -1.43
CA ILE A 601 -7.56 8.05 -2.56
C ILE A 601 -7.27 9.55 -2.43
N PHE A 602 -7.01 10.04 -1.22
CA PHE A 602 -6.76 11.47 -1.00
C PHE A 602 -5.29 11.80 -0.70
N ALA A 603 -4.45 10.81 -0.46
CA ALA A 603 -3.03 11.02 -0.16
C ALA A 603 -2.11 9.91 -0.67
N GLY A 604 -2.64 8.79 -1.17
CA GLY A 604 -1.88 7.57 -1.44
C GLY A 604 -1.77 7.12 -2.90
N GLY A 605 -2.25 7.89 -3.84
CA GLY A 605 -2.13 7.56 -5.27
C GLY A 605 -3.20 6.61 -5.83
N TYR A 606 -4.20 6.23 -5.03
CA TYR A 606 -5.29 5.34 -5.45
C TYR A 606 -6.57 6.09 -5.88
N ALA A 607 -6.48 7.38 -6.20
CA ALA A 607 -7.63 8.15 -6.67
C ALA A 607 -8.20 7.56 -7.96
N ALA A 608 -9.50 7.25 -7.97
CA ALA A 608 -10.16 6.52 -9.05
C ALA A 608 -9.40 5.23 -9.41
N GLY A 609 -8.79 4.61 -8.41
CA GLY A 609 -7.92 3.46 -8.57
C GLY A 609 -8.03 2.42 -7.46
N TYR A 610 -8.89 2.61 -6.46
CA TYR A 610 -9.03 1.64 -5.38
C TYR A 610 -9.56 0.29 -5.87
N TYR A 611 -10.30 0.28 -6.98
CA TYR A 611 -10.74 -0.96 -7.64
C TYR A 611 -9.57 -1.89 -7.96
N SER A 612 -8.35 -1.36 -8.04
CA SER A 612 -7.14 -2.10 -8.39
C SER A 612 -6.90 -3.30 -7.47
N TYR A 613 -7.28 -3.20 -6.20
CA TYR A 613 -7.13 -4.32 -5.26
C TYR A 613 -7.97 -5.53 -5.69
N LEU A 614 -9.24 -5.32 -6.05
CA LEU A 614 -10.12 -6.39 -6.50
C LEU A 614 -9.74 -6.87 -7.91
N TRP A 615 -9.37 -5.95 -8.77
CA TRP A 615 -8.92 -6.25 -10.14
C TRP A 615 -7.67 -7.14 -10.12
N ALA A 616 -6.66 -6.75 -9.35
CA ALA A 616 -5.43 -7.52 -9.23
C ALA A 616 -5.64 -8.84 -8.49
N GLU A 617 -6.64 -8.92 -7.62
CA GLU A 617 -6.98 -10.17 -6.91
C GLU A 617 -7.50 -11.23 -7.89
N VAL A 618 -8.21 -10.82 -8.93
CA VAL A 618 -8.58 -11.73 -10.04
C VAL A 618 -7.32 -12.28 -10.70
N LEU A 619 -6.35 -11.41 -11.02
CA LEU A 619 -5.08 -11.80 -11.62
C LEU A 619 -4.29 -12.74 -10.70
N SER A 620 -4.19 -12.39 -9.44
CA SER A 620 -3.46 -13.13 -8.42
C SER A 620 -4.04 -14.53 -8.20
N ALA A 621 -5.35 -14.61 -8.01
CA ALA A 621 -6.03 -15.89 -7.79
C ALA A 621 -5.89 -16.82 -9.00
N ASP A 622 -6.00 -16.28 -10.20
CA ASP A 622 -5.87 -17.06 -11.42
C ASP A 622 -4.41 -17.47 -11.67
N ALA A 623 -3.45 -16.62 -11.36
CA ALA A 623 -2.02 -16.99 -11.42
C ALA A 623 -1.72 -18.13 -10.42
N TYR A 624 -2.23 -18.02 -9.21
CA TYR A 624 -2.05 -19.05 -8.18
C TYR A 624 -2.73 -20.38 -8.57
N SER A 625 -3.81 -20.34 -9.33
CA SER A 625 -4.48 -21.56 -9.80
C SER A 625 -3.55 -22.45 -10.62
N ARG A 626 -2.56 -21.91 -11.30
CA ARG A 626 -1.54 -22.71 -11.99
C ARG A 626 -0.68 -23.48 -10.99
N PHE A 627 -0.31 -22.89 -9.85
CA PHE A 627 0.40 -23.60 -8.78
C PHE A 627 -0.48 -24.69 -8.15
N GLU A 628 -1.77 -24.47 -8.02
CA GLU A 628 -2.70 -25.48 -7.53
C GLU A 628 -2.76 -26.69 -8.47
N GLU A 629 -2.72 -26.45 -9.79
CA GLU A 629 -2.73 -27.50 -10.81
C GLU A 629 -1.41 -28.26 -10.90
N GLU A 630 -0.28 -27.56 -10.79
CA GLU A 630 1.06 -28.12 -11.02
C GLU A 630 1.83 -28.46 -9.77
N GLY A 631 1.38 -28.00 -8.61
CA GLY A 631 2.03 -28.14 -7.30
C GLY A 631 2.42 -26.79 -6.71
N ILE A 632 2.00 -26.55 -5.47
CA ILE A 632 2.18 -25.23 -4.82
C ILE A 632 3.64 -24.88 -4.51
N PHE A 633 4.52 -25.88 -4.53
CA PHE A 633 5.97 -25.67 -4.37
C PHE A 633 6.74 -26.08 -5.61
N ASN A 634 6.07 -26.21 -6.74
CA ASN A 634 6.70 -26.61 -7.99
C ASN A 634 7.72 -25.57 -8.43
N PRO A 635 9.03 -25.88 -8.45
CA PRO A 635 10.06 -24.89 -8.77
C PRO A 635 10.03 -24.44 -10.24
N GLN A 636 9.53 -25.27 -11.18
CA GLN A 636 9.37 -24.86 -12.57
C GLN A 636 8.25 -23.82 -12.72
N THR A 637 7.14 -24.02 -12.02
CA THR A 637 6.04 -23.05 -12.00
C THR A 637 6.50 -21.75 -11.35
N GLY A 638 7.24 -21.85 -10.23
CA GLY A 638 7.83 -20.70 -9.56
C GLY A 638 8.79 -19.95 -10.48
N GLN A 639 9.66 -20.65 -11.20
CA GLN A 639 10.60 -20.05 -12.15
C GLN A 639 9.85 -19.34 -13.28
N SER A 640 8.75 -19.92 -13.77
CA SER A 640 7.92 -19.30 -14.80
C SER A 640 7.29 -18.00 -14.30
N PHE A 641 6.76 -17.98 -13.08
CA PHE A 641 6.22 -16.75 -12.45
C PHE A 641 7.32 -15.70 -12.29
N LEU A 642 8.48 -16.10 -11.83
CA LEU A 642 9.64 -15.23 -11.67
C LEU A 642 10.04 -14.62 -13.02
N ASP A 643 10.24 -15.45 -14.04
CA ASP A 643 10.75 -15.02 -15.35
C ASP A 643 9.73 -14.19 -16.15
N GLU A 644 8.46 -14.53 -16.08
CA GLU A 644 7.43 -13.86 -16.89
C GLU A 644 6.82 -12.63 -16.22
N ILE A 645 6.81 -12.58 -14.90
CA ILE A 645 6.15 -11.49 -14.15
C ILE A 645 7.14 -10.70 -13.27
N LEU A 646 7.77 -11.35 -12.28
CA LEU A 646 8.56 -10.64 -11.28
C LEU A 646 9.79 -9.93 -11.85
N THR A 647 10.47 -10.55 -12.82
CA THR A 647 11.70 -9.97 -13.37
C THR A 647 11.45 -8.88 -14.39
N LYS A 648 10.23 -8.76 -14.90
CA LYS A 648 9.89 -7.88 -16.03
C LYS A 648 9.57 -6.44 -15.64
N GLY A 649 9.29 -6.17 -14.37
CA GLY A 649 8.92 -4.84 -13.92
C GLY A 649 7.77 -4.25 -14.74
N GLY A 650 7.93 -3.00 -15.14
CA GLY A 650 6.98 -2.28 -16.00
C GLY A 650 7.36 -2.29 -17.48
N SER A 651 8.27 -3.19 -17.89
CA SER A 651 8.82 -3.22 -19.27
C SER A 651 7.82 -3.66 -20.35
N GLU A 652 6.74 -4.32 -19.98
CA GLU A 652 5.68 -4.75 -20.88
C GLU A 652 4.31 -4.59 -20.24
N GLU A 653 3.27 -4.64 -21.07
CA GLU A 653 1.89 -4.58 -20.59
C GLU A 653 1.60 -5.78 -19.66
N PRO A 654 0.98 -5.56 -18.49
CA PRO A 654 0.69 -6.64 -17.55
C PRO A 654 -0.13 -7.78 -18.13
N MET A 655 -1.07 -7.48 -19.02
CA MET A 655 -1.86 -8.52 -19.69
C MET A 655 -0.98 -9.47 -20.51
N THR A 656 0.02 -8.94 -21.20
CA THR A 656 0.99 -9.75 -21.96
C THR A 656 1.79 -10.67 -21.03
N LEU A 657 2.28 -10.11 -19.93
CA LEU A 657 3.03 -10.88 -18.91
C LEU A 657 2.16 -11.97 -18.30
N PHE A 658 0.93 -11.65 -17.97
CA PHE A 658 -0.01 -12.63 -17.42
C PHE A 658 -0.29 -13.79 -18.40
N LYS A 659 -0.56 -13.46 -19.66
CA LYS A 659 -0.79 -14.47 -20.72
C LYS A 659 0.43 -15.35 -20.94
N ASN A 660 1.63 -14.77 -20.90
CA ASN A 660 2.87 -15.53 -21.05
C ASN A 660 3.06 -16.53 -19.89
N PHE A 661 2.63 -16.16 -18.70
CA PHE A 661 2.68 -17.06 -17.54
C PHE A 661 1.53 -18.07 -17.53
N ARG A 662 0.28 -17.61 -17.70
CA ARG A 662 -0.90 -18.45 -17.50
C ARG A 662 -1.33 -19.19 -18.77
N GLY A 663 -0.96 -18.70 -19.94
CA GLY A 663 -1.33 -19.27 -21.23
C GLY A 663 -2.69 -18.82 -21.76
N ARG A 664 -3.37 -17.93 -21.06
CA ARG A 664 -4.69 -17.39 -21.42
C ARG A 664 -4.97 -16.09 -20.70
N GLU A 665 -6.08 -15.45 -21.03
CA GLU A 665 -6.56 -14.27 -20.30
C GLU A 665 -7.05 -14.64 -18.89
N PRO A 666 -7.03 -13.68 -17.94
CA PRO A 666 -7.53 -13.90 -16.58
C PRO A 666 -9.01 -14.28 -16.56
N GLN A 667 -9.38 -15.15 -15.62
CA GLN A 667 -10.76 -15.57 -15.38
C GLN A 667 -11.15 -15.32 -13.93
N LEU A 668 -12.40 -14.95 -13.70
CA LEU A 668 -12.95 -14.64 -12.38
C LEU A 668 -13.12 -15.90 -11.51
N ASP A 669 -13.22 -17.07 -12.11
CA ASP A 669 -13.58 -18.33 -11.44
C ASP A 669 -12.67 -18.67 -10.25
N ALA A 670 -11.35 -18.47 -10.37
CA ALA A 670 -10.42 -18.78 -9.30
C ALA A 670 -10.65 -17.89 -8.08
N LEU A 671 -10.92 -16.60 -8.29
CA LEU A 671 -11.21 -15.68 -7.18
C LEU A 671 -12.49 -16.08 -6.45
N LEU A 672 -13.56 -16.34 -7.17
CA LEU A 672 -14.84 -16.75 -6.57
C LEU A 672 -14.67 -18.04 -5.77
N ARG A 673 -13.94 -19.03 -6.32
CA ARG A 673 -13.64 -20.28 -5.63
C ARG A 673 -12.83 -20.04 -4.36
N HIS A 674 -11.78 -19.22 -4.43
CA HIS A 674 -10.93 -18.91 -3.27
C HIS A 674 -11.71 -18.19 -2.16
N LYS A 675 -12.71 -17.39 -2.50
CA LYS A 675 -13.55 -16.67 -1.53
C LYS A 675 -14.78 -17.48 -1.09
N GLY A 676 -15.00 -18.66 -1.67
CA GLY A 676 -16.18 -19.46 -1.37
C GLY A 676 -17.48 -18.80 -1.81
N ILE A 677 -17.45 -17.96 -2.84
CA ILE A 677 -18.62 -17.29 -3.40
C ILE A 677 -19.13 -18.12 -4.58
N ALA A 678 -20.44 -18.40 -4.60
CA ALA A 678 -21.05 -19.16 -5.67
C ALA A 678 -20.96 -18.41 -7.00
N SER A 679 -20.55 -19.12 -8.06
CA SER A 679 -20.39 -18.59 -9.42
C SER A 679 -21.73 -18.28 -10.08
#